data_103cfa982ab958089ad1b4c29a821494
#
_entry.id   103cfa982ab958089ad1b4c29a821494
#
_cell.length_a   1.000
_cell.length_b   1.000
_cell.length_c   1.000
_cell.angle_alpha   90.00
_cell.angle_beta   90.00
_cell.angle_gamma   90.00
#
_symmetry.space_group_name_H-M   'P 1'
#
loop_
_entity.id
_entity.type
_entity.pdbx_description
1 polymer ?
#
loop_
_entity_poly.entity_id
_entity_poly.type
_entity_poly.pdbx_seq_one_letter_code
_entity_poly.pdbx_strand_id
1 'polypeptide(L)'
;MKIQNFYLVLFLTICFNSIAQNSTKEVLFTIDSNEYKIDEFKRIYLKNLDLVKDDSQKDLNQYLELFIGYKLKVNKAYKLGLQNNSKYQNELSSYRNQLSKSYLNDSKVTNQLIEEAYNRSVKEVKASHILLSFDESIKGADTLVFYNKALALKKQIEKGESFESIALANSQDPSVADNKGNLGYFSAFRMVYPFESTAFTTPIGQISNPVRTRFGYHLIKVTDTRDNKGEVTVAHIMILNPTDASEEAKLKAKQTIDDISKKIQQGESFEALASQFSEDKSTAVKGGILQRFGTGQLSSEAFESAAFSLQNKGDISQPFESGFGWHIVKLIEKHPVKSLADSKSELENKIKRDERSIIITNTLASKLKIKYAQEVNKSEYKNIEKTVTDAIYSQTWELPKEDLSIKDNLLVINKTRKVPTMSFASYMQSQQKNKLSTKPVKKLVAELFESWKDEQLIAYYTDNLENEFIDFKNVMDEYRDGLLLFDLMEKEIWDKSKTDTIGLQNFYNSNVSKYNWKERFDVDILSSTDATVIESAQKMLQKGKSIEYVKSKLNKNDKVAIMVKSGLFEKNYDILDKISKLSMGANNTYKDANYSFVVNVKNTKPAETKALKDCKSKVINDYQQYLESTWVDELKKEFKISINTAVFEYVKQQLK
;
A
#
# COMPACT_ATOMS: atom_id res chain seq x y z
N MET A 1 62.50 -9.44 -23.11
CA MET A 1 62.34 -8.32 -22.15
C MET A 1 60.96 -7.63 -22.17
N LYS A 2 59.89 -8.28 -22.67
CA LYS A 2 58.51 -7.71 -22.67
C LYS A 2 57.48 -8.48 -21.83
N ILE A 3 57.80 -9.67 -21.34
CA ILE A 3 56.89 -10.52 -20.56
C ILE A 3 56.97 -10.22 -19.04
N GLN A 4 58.14 -9.79 -18.55
CA GLN A 4 58.32 -9.46 -17.12
C GLN A 4 57.56 -8.20 -16.68
N ASN A 5 57.39 -7.21 -17.57
CA ASN A 5 56.65 -5.97 -17.24
C ASN A 5 55.14 -6.17 -17.22
N PHE A 6 54.60 -7.18 -17.93
CA PHE A 6 53.18 -7.47 -17.95
C PHE A 6 52.71 -8.14 -16.64
N TYR A 7 53.53 -9.00 -16.07
CA TYR A 7 53.21 -9.60 -14.76
C TYR A 7 53.34 -8.62 -13.59
N LEU A 8 54.22 -7.63 -13.70
CA LEU A 8 54.34 -6.60 -12.63
C LEU A 8 53.15 -5.66 -12.58
N VAL A 9 52.56 -5.29 -13.74
CA VAL A 9 51.35 -4.45 -13.83
C VAL A 9 50.12 -5.23 -13.39
N LEU A 10 50.02 -6.54 -13.71
CA LEU A 10 48.91 -7.38 -13.28
C LEU A 10 48.95 -7.65 -11.76
N PHE A 11 50.15 -7.79 -11.19
CA PHE A 11 50.31 -7.98 -9.75
C PHE A 11 50.03 -6.69 -8.94
N LEU A 12 50.32 -5.51 -9.48
CA LEU A 12 49.99 -4.21 -8.90
C LEU A 12 48.47 -3.94 -8.95
N THR A 13 47.77 -4.34 -10.01
CA THR A 13 46.30 -4.19 -10.10
C THR A 13 45.54 -5.15 -9.16
N ILE A 14 46.06 -6.37 -8.95
CA ILE A 14 45.48 -7.32 -8.00
C ILE A 14 45.69 -6.85 -6.55
N CYS A 15 46.85 -6.27 -6.23
CA CYS A 15 47.11 -5.68 -4.90
C CYS A 15 46.23 -4.45 -4.63
N PHE A 16 45.99 -3.58 -5.64
CA PHE A 16 45.10 -2.42 -5.46
C PHE A 16 43.63 -2.82 -5.25
N ASN A 17 43.13 -3.84 -5.94
CA ASN A 17 41.77 -4.35 -5.70
C ASN A 17 41.63 -5.03 -4.33
N SER A 18 42.65 -5.70 -3.83
CA SER A 18 42.65 -6.31 -2.48
C SER A 18 42.69 -5.26 -1.37
N ILE A 19 43.40 -4.14 -1.58
CA ILE A 19 43.46 -3.02 -0.62
C ILE A 19 42.13 -2.27 -0.60
N ALA A 20 41.49 -2.02 -1.77
CA ALA A 20 40.19 -1.35 -1.86
C ALA A 20 39.06 -2.18 -1.18
N GLN A 21 39.09 -3.51 -1.32
CA GLN A 21 38.08 -4.38 -0.76
C GLN A 21 38.22 -4.60 0.76
N ASN A 22 39.43 -4.47 1.32
CA ASN A 22 39.68 -4.52 2.75
C ASN A 22 39.42 -3.17 3.46
N SER A 23 39.64 -2.05 2.78
CA SER A 23 39.53 -0.71 3.37
C SER A 23 38.11 -0.33 3.81
N THR A 24 37.08 -0.85 3.17
CA THR A 24 35.67 -0.56 3.54
C THR A 24 35.23 -1.22 4.84
N LYS A 25 35.92 -2.27 5.29
CA LYS A 25 35.65 -3.00 6.54
C LYS A 25 36.46 -2.50 7.72
N GLU A 26 37.33 -1.49 7.53
CA GLU A 26 38.14 -0.92 8.61
C GLU A 26 37.27 -0.18 9.60
N VAL A 27 37.72 -0.25 10.87
CA VAL A 27 37.05 0.43 11.99
C VAL A 27 37.39 1.92 11.93
N LEU A 28 36.36 2.74 11.79
CA LEU A 28 36.46 4.20 11.79
C LEU A 28 36.61 4.76 13.20
N PHE A 29 35.79 4.27 14.12
CA PHE A 29 35.88 4.58 15.54
C PHE A 29 35.24 3.47 16.38
N THR A 30 35.50 3.52 17.68
CA THR A 30 34.85 2.64 18.66
C THR A 30 34.18 3.47 19.76
N ILE A 31 33.09 2.92 20.31
CA ILE A 31 32.44 3.38 21.53
C ILE A 31 32.47 2.19 22.50
N ASP A 32 33.25 2.29 23.57
CA ASP A 32 33.65 1.16 24.43
C ASP A 32 34.20 0.00 23.59
N SER A 33 33.50 -1.16 23.54
CA SER A 33 33.87 -2.33 22.73
C SER A 33 33.15 -2.38 21.37
N ASN A 34 32.23 -1.47 21.09
CA ASN A 34 31.46 -1.50 19.85
C ASN A 34 32.20 -0.80 18.71
N GLU A 35 32.40 -1.52 17.61
CA GLU A 35 33.12 -1.04 16.43
C GLU A 35 32.15 -0.45 15.40
N TYR A 36 32.51 0.72 14.84
CA TYR A 36 31.79 1.38 13.76
C TYR A 36 32.67 1.50 12.53
N LYS A 37 32.21 0.99 11.39
CA LYS A 37 33.02 0.81 10.18
C LYS A 37 32.78 1.91 9.16
N ILE A 38 33.73 2.04 8.24
CA ILE A 38 33.72 3.02 7.15
C ILE A 38 32.45 2.89 6.30
N ASP A 39 32.06 1.68 5.93
CA ASP A 39 30.92 1.43 5.02
C ASP A 39 29.60 1.95 5.59
N GLU A 40 29.35 1.77 6.89
CA GLU A 40 28.18 2.31 7.56
C GLU A 40 28.17 3.84 7.57
N PHE A 41 29.30 4.45 7.95
CA PHE A 41 29.46 5.91 7.96
C PHE A 41 29.21 6.51 6.58
N LYS A 42 29.89 5.97 5.55
CA LYS A 42 29.75 6.45 4.17
C LYS A 42 28.32 6.29 3.64
N ARG A 43 27.71 5.15 3.88
CA ARG A 43 26.35 4.88 3.42
C ARG A 43 25.35 5.88 4.01
N ILE A 44 25.42 6.12 5.31
CA ILE A 44 24.51 7.06 6.00
C ILE A 44 24.82 8.51 5.59
N TYR A 45 26.08 8.88 5.44
CA TYR A 45 26.49 10.19 4.94
C TYR A 45 25.92 10.46 3.53
N LEU A 46 26.17 9.57 2.59
CA LEU A 46 25.71 9.72 1.20
C LEU A 46 24.18 9.76 1.09
N LYS A 47 23.50 8.94 1.88
CA LYS A 47 22.02 8.94 1.93
C LYS A 47 21.45 10.28 2.40
N ASN A 48 22.14 10.96 3.31
CA ASN A 48 21.69 12.22 3.89
C ASN A 48 22.11 13.45 3.07
N LEU A 49 23.07 13.33 2.16
CA LEU A 49 23.54 14.47 1.34
C LEU A 49 22.42 15.16 0.56
N ASP A 50 21.48 14.38 0.00
CA ASP A 50 20.36 14.91 -0.78
C ASP A 50 19.34 15.67 0.09
N LEU A 51 19.35 15.46 1.39
CA LEU A 51 18.43 16.09 2.34
C LEU A 51 19.01 17.37 2.95
N VAL A 52 20.35 17.56 2.87
CA VAL A 52 21.07 18.66 3.49
C VAL A 52 21.01 19.90 2.61
N LYS A 53 20.42 20.99 3.15
CA LYS A 53 20.29 22.27 2.48
C LYS A 53 21.46 23.24 2.78
N ASP A 54 22.20 22.99 3.86
CA ASP A 54 23.29 23.83 4.33
C ASP A 54 24.65 23.15 4.06
N ASP A 55 25.50 23.81 3.27
CA ASP A 55 26.81 23.28 2.90
C ASP A 55 27.74 23.05 4.11
N SER A 56 27.53 23.74 5.23
CA SER A 56 28.28 23.48 6.47
C SER A 56 28.03 22.07 7.02
N GLN A 57 26.83 21.53 6.82
CA GLN A 57 26.47 20.18 7.25
C GLN A 57 27.05 19.07 6.34
N LYS A 58 27.64 19.46 5.19
CA LYS A 58 28.39 18.56 4.32
C LYS A 58 29.85 18.40 4.74
N ASP A 59 30.32 19.21 5.72
CA ASP A 59 31.66 19.04 6.28
C ASP A 59 31.80 17.70 7.00
N LEU A 60 32.73 16.88 6.54
CA LEU A 60 32.91 15.52 7.04
C LEU A 60 33.34 15.47 8.52
N ASN A 61 34.05 16.52 9.03
CA ASN A 61 34.41 16.53 10.43
C ASN A 61 33.17 16.79 11.30
N GLN A 62 32.34 17.76 10.92
CA GLN A 62 31.08 18.02 11.62
C GLN A 62 30.14 16.83 11.52
N TYR A 63 30.08 16.18 10.36
CA TYR A 63 29.24 14.99 10.18
C TYR A 63 29.72 13.80 11.02
N LEU A 64 31.06 13.60 11.18
CA LEU A 64 31.58 12.57 12.06
C LEU A 64 31.18 12.82 13.54
N GLU A 65 31.22 14.06 13.99
CA GLU A 65 30.78 14.43 15.35
C GLU A 65 29.29 14.15 15.56
N LEU A 66 28.45 14.49 14.57
CA LEU A 66 27.00 14.19 14.59
C LEU A 66 26.75 12.67 14.60
N PHE A 67 27.49 11.92 13.78
CA PHE A 67 27.37 10.48 13.71
C PHE A 67 27.80 9.78 14.99
N ILE A 68 28.91 10.24 15.62
CA ILE A 68 29.33 9.77 16.94
C ILE A 68 28.24 10.07 17.99
N GLY A 69 27.71 11.29 18.00
CA GLY A 69 26.62 11.68 18.90
C GLY A 69 25.39 10.81 18.76
N TYR A 70 25.00 10.46 17.50
CA TYR A 70 23.93 9.52 17.20
C TYR A 70 24.23 8.13 17.80
N LYS A 71 25.41 7.58 17.54
CA LYS A 71 25.80 6.25 18.02
C LYS A 71 25.98 6.20 19.56
N LEU A 72 26.37 7.29 20.19
CA LEU A 72 26.39 7.40 21.66
C LEU A 72 24.97 7.24 22.25
N LYS A 73 23.99 7.92 21.66
CA LYS A 73 22.59 7.80 22.08
C LYS A 73 22.07 6.36 21.90
N VAL A 74 22.37 5.71 20.77
CA VAL A 74 21.99 4.30 20.53
C VAL A 74 22.65 3.37 21.56
N ASN A 75 23.96 3.55 21.87
CA ASN A 75 24.63 2.77 22.90
C ASN A 75 24.01 2.98 24.28
N LYS A 76 23.60 4.21 24.59
CA LYS A 76 22.88 4.52 25.84
C LYS A 76 21.54 3.79 25.92
N ALA A 77 20.78 3.73 24.82
CA ALA A 77 19.53 3.00 24.76
C ALA A 77 19.72 1.49 25.01
N TYR A 78 20.73 0.88 24.41
CA TYR A 78 21.11 -0.52 24.68
C TYR A 78 21.53 -0.73 26.13
N LYS A 79 22.35 0.16 26.70
CA LYS A 79 22.80 0.11 28.11
C LYS A 79 21.62 0.20 29.08
N LEU A 80 20.59 0.95 28.74
CA LEU A 80 19.32 1.04 29.50
C LEU A 80 18.37 -0.12 29.27
N GLY A 81 18.69 -1.04 28.38
CA GLY A 81 17.87 -2.22 28.09
C GLY A 81 16.58 -1.92 27.30
N LEU A 82 16.48 -0.79 26.58
CA LEU A 82 15.28 -0.41 25.85
C LEU A 82 14.91 -1.40 24.74
N GLN A 83 15.89 -2.12 24.18
CA GLN A 83 15.67 -3.21 23.22
C GLN A 83 14.84 -4.37 23.76
N ASN A 84 14.71 -4.49 25.09
CA ASN A 84 13.91 -5.55 25.73
C ASN A 84 12.44 -5.15 25.94
N ASN A 85 12.07 -3.92 25.59
CA ASN A 85 10.68 -3.46 25.70
C ASN A 85 9.80 -4.20 24.68
N SER A 86 8.65 -4.70 25.13
CA SER A 86 7.69 -5.42 24.29
C SER A 86 7.17 -4.58 23.13
N LYS A 87 6.95 -3.26 23.33
CA LYS A 87 6.54 -2.32 22.26
C LYS A 87 7.59 -2.30 21.16
N TYR A 88 8.87 -2.10 21.54
CA TYR A 88 9.99 -2.11 20.59
C TYR A 88 10.07 -3.43 19.81
N GLN A 89 10.02 -4.57 20.51
CA GLN A 89 10.10 -5.89 19.87
C GLN A 89 8.96 -6.15 18.89
N ASN A 90 7.74 -5.77 19.24
CA ASN A 90 6.57 -5.93 18.40
C ASN A 90 6.65 -5.05 17.14
N GLU A 91 7.08 -3.81 17.29
CA GLU A 91 7.22 -2.87 16.19
C GLU A 91 8.33 -3.28 15.22
N LEU A 92 9.49 -3.66 15.76
CA LEU A 92 10.62 -4.19 14.98
C LEU A 92 10.20 -5.46 14.21
N SER A 93 9.51 -6.40 14.86
CA SER A 93 9.02 -7.62 14.23
C SER A 93 7.99 -7.32 13.12
N SER A 94 7.08 -6.39 13.38
CA SER A 94 6.08 -5.95 12.39
C SER A 94 6.73 -5.36 11.16
N TYR A 95 7.68 -4.46 11.34
CA TYR A 95 8.43 -3.83 10.24
C TYR A 95 9.24 -4.86 9.45
N ARG A 96 9.97 -5.76 10.17
CA ARG A 96 10.73 -6.84 9.55
C ARG A 96 9.85 -7.74 8.69
N ASN A 97 8.67 -8.10 9.19
CA ASN A 97 7.69 -8.90 8.44
C ASN A 97 7.17 -8.16 7.20
N GLN A 98 6.99 -6.86 7.28
CA GLN A 98 6.58 -6.05 6.13
C GLN A 98 7.71 -5.97 5.08
N LEU A 99 8.94 -5.70 5.50
CA LEU A 99 10.10 -5.60 4.62
C LEU A 99 10.41 -6.94 3.94
N SER A 100 10.31 -8.06 4.69
CA SER A 100 10.60 -9.41 4.17
C SER A 100 9.70 -9.82 3.00
N LYS A 101 8.48 -9.29 2.91
CA LYS A 101 7.54 -9.64 1.82
C LYS A 101 8.11 -9.41 0.42
N SER A 102 8.94 -8.38 0.24
CA SER A 102 9.58 -8.10 -1.05
C SER A 102 10.65 -9.14 -1.43
N TYR A 103 11.25 -9.80 -0.45
CA TYR A 103 12.26 -10.84 -0.63
C TYR A 103 11.68 -12.25 -0.79
N LEU A 104 10.40 -12.43 -0.43
CA LEU A 104 9.70 -13.70 -0.61
C LEU A 104 9.12 -13.86 -2.03
N ASN A 105 9.25 -12.85 -2.88
CA ASN A 105 8.83 -12.90 -4.26
C ASN A 105 10.02 -13.22 -5.16
N ASP A 106 9.86 -14.24 -6.03
CA ASP A 106 10.80 -14.42 -7.13
C ASP A 106 10.59 -13.31 -8.15
N SER A 107 11.43 -12.29 -8.12
CA SER A 107 11.29 -11.10 -8.98
C SER A 107 11.29 -11.43 -10.46
N LYS A 108 12.05 -12.45 -10.89
CA LYS A 108 12.07 -12.89 -12.28
C LYS A 108 10.75 -13.52 -12.69
N VAL A 109 10.23 -14.46 -11.89
CA VAL A 109 8.95 -15.13 -12.14
C VAL A 109 7.80 -14.12 -12.01
N THR A 110 7.85 -13.23 -11.01
CA THR A 110 6.86 -12.18 -10.84
C THR A 110 6.79 -11.26 -12.06
N ASN A 111 7.93 -10.78 -12.58
CA ASN A 111 7.95 -9.94 -13.76
C ASN A 111 7.46 -10.69 -15.01
N GLN A 112 7.80 -11.96 -15.18
CA GLN A 112 7.27 -12.80 -16.27
C GLN A 112 5.74 -12.93 -16.20
N LEU A 113 5.19 -13.15 -15.01
CA LEU A 113 3.73 -13.22 -14.82
C LEU A 113 3.05 -11.86 -15.01
N ILE A 114 3.71 -10.75 -14.68
CA ILE A 114 3.21 -9.40 -14.96
C ILE A 114 3.18 -9.15 -16.48
N GLU A 115 4.25 -9.48 -17.20
CA GLU A 115 4.30 -9.35 -18.66
C GLU A 115 3.25 -10.23 -19.34
N GLU A 116 3.12 -11.49 -18.89
CA GLU A 116 2.10 -12.42 -19.38
C GLU A 116 0.68 -11.85 -19.13
N ALA A 117 0.41 -11.41 -17.92
CA ALA A 117 -0.89 -10.84 -17.56
C ALA A 117 -1.19 -9.56 -18.36
N TYR A 118 -0.19 -8.72 -18.59
CA TYR A 118 -0.32 -7.54 -19.44
C TYR A 118 -0.64 -7.92 -20.89
N ASN A 119 0.14 -8.83 -21.49
CA ASN A 119 -0.06 -9.28 -22.86
C ASN A 119 -1.45 -9.90 -23.08
N ARG A 120 -2.00 -10.56 -22.05
CA ARG A 120 -3.37 -11.06 -22.04
C ARG A 120 -4.39 -9.95 -21.79
N SER A 121 -4.07 -8.95 -20.98
CA SER A 121 -4.97 -7.84 -20.67
C SER A 121 -5.25 -6.92 -21.86
N VAL A 122 -4.29 -6.80 -22.79
CA VAL A 122 -4.46 -6.02 -24.03
C VAL A 122 -5.22 -6.79 -25.14
N LYS A 123 -5.59 -8.03 -24.88
CA LYS A 123 -6.34 -8.91 -25.80
C LYS A 123 -7.60 -9.43 -25.13
N GLU A 124 -8.55 -9.87 -25.96
CA GLU A 124 -9.74 -10.60 -25.56
C GLU A 124 -9.82 -11.88 -26.40
N VAL A 125 -10.19 -12.97 -25.73
CA VAL A 125 -10.40 -14.29 -26.34
C VAL A 125 -11.88 -14.64 -26.24
N LYS A 126 -12.49 -15.04 -27.36
CA LYS A 126 -13.83 -15.63 -27.40
C LYS A 126 -13.73 -17.14 -27.33
N ALA A 127 -14.35 -17.72 -26.29
CA ALA A 127 -14.30 -19.15 -26.11
C ALA A 127 -15.64 -19.75 -25.67
N SER A 128 -15.78 -21.04 -25.94
CA SER A 128 -16.79 -21.91 -25.37
C SER A 128 -16.16 -23.00 -24.55
N HIS A 129 -16.86 -23.51 -23.52
CA HIS A 129 -16.34 -24.58 -22.70
C HIS A 129 -17.37 -25.68 -22.36
N ILE A 130 -16.83 -26.83 -21.98
CA ILE A 130 -17.57 -27.95 -21.38
C ILE A 130 -16.93 -28.23 -20.04
N LEU A 131 -17.69 -28.18 -18.95
CA LEU A 131 -17.23 -28.49 -17.60
C LEU A 131 -17.68 -29.90 -17.19
N LEU A 132 -16.75 -30.73 -16.82
CA LEU A 132 -16.98 -31.98 -16.09
C LEU A 132 -16.59 -31.76 -14.63
N SER A 133 -17.57 -31.35 -13.83
CA SER A 133 -17.34 -30.98 -12.44
C SER A 133 -17.10 -32.21 -11.55
N PHE A 134 -16.29 -32.04 -10.54
CA PHE A 134 -16.14 -32.96 -9.43
C PHE A 134 -15.70 -32.18 -8.20
N ASP A 135 -15.98 -32.75 -7.04
CA ASP A 135 -15.58 -32.14 -5.77
C ASP A 135 -14.06 -31.93 -5.73
N GLU A 136 -13.61 -30.76 -5.30
CA GLU A 136 -12.19 -30.40 -5.23
C GLU A 136 -11.40 -31.39 -4.35
N SER A 137 -12.11 -32.10 -3.46
CA SER A 137 -11.58 -33.16 -2.65
C SER A 137 -11.09 -34.38 -3.43
N ILE A 138 -11.60 -34.62 -4.65
CA ILE A 138 -11.18 -35.74 -5.50
C ILE A 138 -9.82 -35.43 -6.15
N LYS A 139 -8.81 -36.24 -5.87
CA LYS A 139 -7.42 -36.02 -6.37
C LYS A 139 -6.82 -37.29 -7.00
N GLY A 140 -5.78 -37.06 -7.80
CA GLY A 140 -4.99 -38.14 -8.36
C GLY A 140 -5.73 -39.05 -9.32
N ALA A 141 -5.61 -40.37 -9.15
CA ALA A 141 -6.20 -41.37 -10.06
C ALA A 141 -7.73 -41.32 -10.12
N ASP A 142 -8.40 -40.88 -9.07
CA ASP A 142 -9.86 -40.80 -9.02
C ASP A 142 -10.42 -39.75 -10.01
N THR A 143 -9.59 -38.79 -10.44
CA THR A 143 -9.99 -37.80 -11.46
C THR A 143 -9.84 -38.32 -12.88
N LEU A 144 -9.17 -39.46 -13.11
CA LEU A 144 -8.96 -40.02 -14.45
C LEU A 144 -10.25 -40.35 -15.19
N VAL A 145 -11.31 -40.73 -14.48
CA VAL A 145 -12.63 -40.98 -15.08
C VAL A 145 -13.13 -39.73 -15.78
N PHE A 146 -13.07 -38.57 -15.13
CA PHE A 146 -13.48 -37.28 -15.69
C PHE A 146 -12.57 -36.83 -16.81
N TYR A 147 -11.26 -36.99 -16.66
CA TYR A 147 -10.27 -36.70 -17.68
C TYR A 147 -10.52 -37.52 -18.97
N ASN A 148 -10.70 -38.84 -18.83
CA ASN A 148 -10.97 -39.73 -19.95
C ASN A 148 -12.32 -39.42 -20.61
N LYS A 149 -13.37 -39.07 -19.82
CA LYS A 149 -14.64 -38.58 -20.36
C LYS A 149 -14.42 -37.33 -21.19
N ALA A 150 -13.67 -36.34 -20.69
CA ALA A 150 -13.35 -35.13 -21.43
C ALA A 150 -12.62 -35.44 -22.77
N LEU A 151 -11.63 -36.35 -22.73
CA LEU A 151 -10.97 -36.78 -23.96
C LEU A 151 -11.90 -37.46 -24.97
N ALA A 152 -12.87 -38.25 -24.51
CA ALA A 152 -13.87 -38.87 -25.35
C ALA A 152 -14.76 -37.81 -26.01
N LEU A 153 -15.24 -36.83 -25.25
CA LEU A 153 -16.04 -35.70 -25.79
C LEU A 153 -15.23 -34.87 -26.80
N LYS A 154 -13.96 -34.58 -26.50
CA LYS A 154 -13.07 -33.93 -27.47
C LYS A 154 -13.01 -34.66 -28.78
N LYS A 155 -12.83 -35.98 -28.78
CA LYS A 155 -12.80 -36.82 -30.00
C LYS A 155 -14.11 -36.80 -30.76
N GLN A 156 -15.28 -36.71 -30.11
CA GLN A 156 -16.59 -36.59 -30.78
C GLN A 156 -16.67 -35.27 -31.52
N ILE A 157 -16.28 -34.16 -30.89
CA ILE A 157 -16.30 -32.84 -31.51
C ILE A 157 -15.29 -32.77 -32.68
N GLU A 158 -14.09 -33.35 -32.53
CA GLU A 158 -13.10 -33.44 -33.62
C GLU A 158 -13.58 -34.27 -34.82
N LYS A 159 -14.52 -35.20 -34.60
CA LYS A 159 -15.18 -35.96 -35.66
C LYS A 159 -16.37 -35.24 -36.31
N GLY A 160 -16.72 -34.02 -35.88
CA GLY A 160 -17.72 -33.16 -36.49
C GLY A 160 -19.01 -33.01 -35.71
N GLU A 161 -19.12 -33.58 -34.51
CA GLU A 161 -20.29 -33.30 -33.66
C GLU A 161 -20.28 -31.83 -33.18
N SER A 162 -21.47 -31.23 -33.06
CA SER A 162 -21.57 -29.83 -32.59
C SER A 162 -21.08 -29.67 -31.14
N PHE A 163 -20.20 -28.71 -30.94
CA PHE A 163 -19.72 -28.37 -29.60
C PHE A 163 -20.86 -27.99 -28.66
N GLU A 164 -21.82 -27.20 -29.16
CA GLU A 164 -22.95 -26.70 -28.41
C GLU A 164 -23.89 -27.86 -28.00
N SER A 165 -24.09 -28.85 -28.87
CA SER A 165 -24.90 -30.03 -28.56
C SER A 165 -24.25 -30.89 -27.49
N ILE A 166 -22.92 -31.11 -27.60
CA ILE A 166 -22.15 -31.86 -26.61
C ILE A 166 -22.12 -31.11 -25.29
N ALA A 167 -21.99 -29.77 -25.32
CA ALA A 167 -22.02 -28.94 -24.11
C ALA A 167 -23.36 -29.06 -23.38
N LEU A 168 -24.47 -28.89 -24.09
CA LEU A 168 -25.81 -29.04 -23.51
C LEU A 168 -26.06 -30.43 -22.88
N ALA A 169 -25.54 -31.48 -23.52
CA ALA A 169 -25.72 -32.85 -23.03
C ALA A 169 -24.81 -33.25 -21.87
N ASN A 170 -23.64 -32.63 -21.72
CA ASN A 170 -22.59 -33.15 -20.83
C ASN A 170 -22.01 -32.12 -19.86
N SER A 171 -22.11 -30.82 -20.14
CA SER A 171 -21.52 -29.80 -19.28
C SER A 171 -22.32 -29.63 -17.99
N GLN A 172 -21.61 -29.51 -16.90
CA GLN A 172 -22.15 -29.24 -15.57
C GLN A 172 -21.97 -27.76 -15.16
N ASP A 173 -21.67 -26.91 -16.12
CA ASP A 173 -21.69 -25.46 -15.89
C ASP A 173 -23.17 -25.01 -15.73
N PRO A 174 -23.53 -24.29 -14.66
CA PRO A 174 -24.91 -23.87 -14.43
C PRO A 174 -25.51 -23.02 -15.56
N SER A 175 -24.66 -22.28 -16.29
CA SER A 175 -25.10 -21.38 -17.37
C SER A 175 -25.30 -22.09 -18.75
N VAL A 176 -24.96 -23.39 -18.85
CA VAL A 176 -24.94 -24.10 -20.13
C VAL A 176 -26.28 -24.16 -20.80
N ALA A 177 -27.38 -24.20 -20.03
CA ALA A 177 -28.75 -24.22 -20.59
C ALA A 177 -29.04 -22.96 -21.42
N ASP A 178 -28.52 -21.82 -20.99
CA ASP A 178 -28.77 -20.53 -21.63
C ASP A 178 -27.72 -20.23 -22.72
N ASN A 179 -26.44 -20.46 -22.43
CA ASN A 179 -25.32 -20.03 -23.29
C ASN A 179 -24.74 -21.14 -24.17
N LYS A 180 -25.18 -22.41 -24.00
CA LYS A 180 -24.69 -23.59 -24.71
C LYS A 180 -23.17 -23.75 -24.64
N GLY A 181 -22.61 -23.30 -23.52
CA GLY A 181 -21.18 -23.28 -23.24
C GLY A 181 -20.44 -22.06 -23.79
N ASN A 182 -21.07 -21.12 -24.46
CA ASN A 182 -20.44 -19.90 -24.98
C ASN A 182 -20.22 -18.91 -23.83
N LEU A 183 -18.97 -18.53 -23.60
CA LEU A 183 -18.55 -17.56 -22.56
C LEU A 183 -18.40 -16.13 -23.08
N GLY A 184 -18.58 -15.93 -24.40
CA GLY A 184 -18.27 -14.64 -25.01
C GLY A 184 -16.78 -14.30 -25.00
N TYR A 185 -16.47 -13.01 -25.14
CA TYR A 185 -15.11 -12.49 -25.03
C TYR A 185 -14.74 -12.22 -23.58
N PHE A 186 -13.53 -12.55 -23.22
CA PHE A 186 -12.94 -12.22 -21.91
C PHE A 186 -11.44 -11.94 -22.02
N SER A 187 -10.91 -11.16 -21.08
CA SER A 187 -9.50 -10.80 -20.95
C SER A 187 -8.89 -11.45 -19.71
N ALA A 188 -7.65 -11.08 -19.36
CA ALA A 188 -6.94 -11.56 -18.17
C ALA A 188 -7.73 -11.34 -16.87
N PHE A 189 -7.56 -12.23 -15.89
CA PHE A 189 -8.19 -12.23 -14.57
C PHE A 189 -9.72 -12.37 -14.56
N ARG A 190 -10.34 -12.74 -15.67
CA ARG A 190 -11.78 -13.02 -15.75
C ARG A 190 -12.10 -14.47 -15.45
N MET A 191 -11.18 -15.36 -15.73
CA MET A 191 -11.26 -16.81 -15.48
C MET A 191 -10.17 -17.23 -14.50
N VAL A 192 -10.31 -18.40 -13.87
CA VAL A 192 -9.25 -18.98 -13.06
C VAL A 192 -8.01 -19.23 -13.91
N TYR A 193 -6.83 -19.05 -13.35
CA TYR A 193 -5.58 -18.99 -14.12
C TYR A 193 -5.31 -20.21 -15.04
N PRO A 194 -5.54 -21.47 -14.66
CA PRO A 194 -5.35 -22.60 -15.57
C PRO A 194 -6.28 -22.56 -16.78
N PHE A 195 -7.54 -22.13 -16.59
CA PHE A 195 -8.50 -21.94 -17.66
C PHE A 195 -8.07 -20.80 -18.60
N GLU A 196 -7.77 -19.64 -18.04
CA GLU A 196 -7.28 -18.47 -18.76
C GLU A 196 -6.04 -18.82 -19.58
N SER A 197 -5.04 -19.44 -18.95
CA SER A 197 -3.78 -19.82 -19.62
C SER A 197 -4.04 -20.74 -20.81
N THR A 198 -4.93 -21.70 -20.64
CA THR A 198 -5.32 -22.62 -21.71
C THR A 198 -6.06 -21.91 -22.85
N ALA A 199 -7.01 -21.01 -22.52
CA ALA A 199 -7.75 -20.26 -23.53
C ALA A 199 -6.81 -19.38 -24.38
N PHE A 200 -5.89 -18.65 -23.75
CA PHE A 200 -4.96 -17.77 -24.45
C PHE A 200 -3.86 -18.51 -25.24
N THR A 201 -3.63 -19.80 -24.97
CA THR A 201 -2.63 -20.61 -25.71
C THR A 201 -3.23 -21.57 -26.72
N THR A 202 -4.56 -21.79 -26.71
CA THR A 202 -5.26 -22.63 -27.68
C THR A 202 -5.45 -21.85 -28.99
N PRO A 203 -5.02 -22.37 -30.16
CA PRO A 203 -5.22 -21.71 -31.44
C PRO A 203 -6.71 -21.53 -31.78
N ILE A 204 -7.03 -20.47 -32.52
CA ILE A 204 -8.40 -20.20 -33.00
C ILE A 204 -8.92 -21.39 -33.81
N GLY A 205 -10.15 -21.79 -33.57
CA GLY A 205 -10.84 -22.93 -34.19
C GLY A 205 -10.51 -24.27 -33.52
N GLN A 206 -9.54 -24.36 -32.62
CA GLN A 206 -9.16 -25.59 -31.95
C GLN A 206 -9.79 -25.78 -30.58
N ILE A 207 -9.75 -27.03 -30.10
CA ILE A 207 -10.20 -27.42 -28.77
C ILE A 207 -8.98 -27.82 -27.94
N SER A 208 -8.89 -27.29 -26.72
CA SER A 208 -7.83 -27.62 -25.78
C SER A 208 -7.79 -29.12 -25.42
N ASN A 209 -6.69 -29.56 -24.86
CA ASN A 209 -6.72 -30.78 -24.04
C ASN A 209 -7.51 -30.48 -22.75
N PRO A 210 -8.02 -31.52 -22.04
CA PRO A 210 -8.71 -31.32 -20.77
C PRO A 210 -7.80 -30.58 -19.78
N VAL A 211 -8.25 -29.41 -19.35
CA VAL A 211 -7.53 -28.60 -18.34
C VAL A 211 -8.20 -28.74 -16.99
N ARG A 212 -7.42 -28.96 -15.96
CA ARG A 212 -7.90 -29.07 -14.58
C ARG A 212 -7.96 -27.70 -13.92
N THR A 213 -9.10 -27.39 -13.30
CA THR A 213 -9.25 -26.28 -12.37
C THR A 213 -9.83 -26.80 -11.04
N ARG A 214 -10.05 -25.94 -10.08
CA ARG A 214 -10.76 -26.26 -8.83
C ARG A 214 -12.20 -26.73 -9.04
N PHE A 215 -12.83 -26.42 -10.19
CA PHE A 215 -14.21 -26.79 -10.52
C PHE A 215 -14.33 -28.15 -11.19
N GLY A 216 -13.25 -28.67 -11.78
CA GLY A 216 -13.27 -29.92 -12.55
C GLY A 216 -12.36 -29.86 -13.76
N TYR A 217 -12.64 -30.72 -14.75
CA TYR A 217 -11.99 -30.66 -16.05
C TYR A 217 -12.79 -29.87 -17.07
N HIS A 218 -12.12 -29.01 -17.81
CA HIS A 218 -12.70 -28.21 -18.87
C HIS A 218 -12.14 -28.60 -20.22
N LEU A 219 -13.00 -28.66 -21.24
CA LEU A 219 -12.62 -28.54 -22.65
C LEU A 219 -12.92 -27.13 -23.12
N ILE A 220 -11.96 -26.47 -23.74
CA ILE A 220 -12.09 -25.06 -24.13
C ILE A 220 -11.91 -25.01 -25.66
N LYS A 221 -12.92 -24.46 -26.37
CA LYS A 221 -12.87 -24.16 -27.80
C LYS A 221 -12.70 -22.66 -27.98
N VAL A 222 -11.59 -22.25 -28.55
CA VAL A 222 -11.34 -20.84 -28.89
C VAL A 222 -11.90 -20.56 -30.28
N THR A 223 -12.75 -19.54 -30.40
CA THR A 223 -13.41 -19.20 -31.65
C THR A 223 -12.91 -17.92 -32.29
N ASP A 224 -12.42 -16.98 -31.48
CA ASP A 224 -11.88 -15.70 -31.96
C ASP A 224 -10.94 -15.05 -30.96
N THR A 225 -10.12 -14.10 -31.43
CA THR A 225 -9.31 -13.19 -30.58
C THR A 225 -9.33 -11.79 -31.16
N ARG A 226 -9.33 -10.77 -30.29
CA ARG A 226 -9.28 -9.38 -30.71
C ARG A 226 -8.51 -8.53 -29.70
N ASP A 227 -8.22 -7.28 -30.07
CA ASP A 227 -7.69 -6.31 -29.13
C ASP A 227 -8.75 -5.95 -28.10
N ASN A 228 -8.31 -5.78 -26.84
CA ASN A 228 -9.19 -5.37 -25.76
C ASN A 228 -9.68 -3.94 -26.01
N LYS A 229 -10.99 -3.76 -25.97
CA LYS A 229 -11.65 -2.47 -26.20
C LYS A 229 -11.50 -1.48 -25.05
N GLY A 230 -10.85 -1.89 -23.95
CA GLY A 230 -10.79 -1.13 -22.71
C GLY A 230 -12.09 -1.20 -21.92
N GLU A 231 -12.40 -0.14 -21.20
CA GLU A 231 -13.63 -0.02 -20.41
C GLU A 231 -14.40 1.23 -20.81
N VAL A 232 -15.68 1.25 -20.51
CA VAL A 232 -16.56 2.38 -20.77
C VAL A 232 -17.39 2.74 -19.55
N THR A 233 -17.63 4.04 -19.39
CA THR A 233 -18.68 4.57 -18.51
C THR A 233 -19.81 5.08 -19.42
N VAL A 234 -21.00 4.57 -19.20
CA VAL A 234 -22.18 4.96 -19.97
C VAL A 234 -23.34 5.33 -19.04
N ALA A 235 -24.29 6.10 -19.57
CA ALA A 235 -25.62 6.21 -18.99
C ALA A 235 -26.60 5.43 -19.86
N HIS A 236 -27.67 4.86 -19.26
CA HIS A 236 -28.70 4.17 -20.01
C HIS A 236 -30.13 4.54 -19.58
N ILE A 237 -31.05 4.36 -20.49
CA ILE A 237 -32.50 4.35 -20.23
C ILE A 237 -32.97 2.95 -20.56
N MET A 238 -33.67 2.32 -19.64
CA MET A 238 -34.22 0.96 -19.81
C MET A 238 -35.73 0.97 -19.65
N ILE A 239 -36.44 0.31 -20.60
CA ILE A 239 -37.84 -0.04 -20.46
C ILE A 239 -37.93 -1.57 -20.43
N LEU A 240 -38.48 -2.10 -19.37
CA LEU A 240 -38.59 -3.55 -19.15
C LEU A 240 -39.41 -4.21 -20.24
N ASN A 241 -38.97 -5.35 -20.72
CA ASN A 241 -39.67 -6.18 -21.70
C ASN A 241 -39.50 -7.66 -21.30
N PRO A 242 -40.20 -8.13 -20.23
CA PRO A 242 -40.12 -9.52 -19.81
C PRO A 242 -40.51 -10.50 -20.92
N THR A 243 -39.81 -11.61 -21.00
CA THR A 243 -40.05 -12.64 -22.04
C THR A 243 -41.47 -13.23 -22.01
N ASP A 244 -42.08 -13.25 -20.84
CA ASP A 244 -43.44 -13.72 -20.57
C ASP A 244 -44.50 -12.61 -20.70
N ALA A 245 -44.13 -11.38 -21.07
CA ALA A 245 -45.05 -10.29 -21.29
C ALA A 245 -45.96 -10.53 -22.50
N SER A 246 -47.20 -10.00 -22.45
CA SER A 246 -48.10 -10.03 -23.59
C SER A 246 -47.54 -9.26 -24.79
N GLU A 247 -47.93 -9.64 -26.02
CA GLU A 247 -47.47 -8.93 -27.21
C GLU A 247 -47.86 -7.45 -27.21
N GLU A 248 -49.01 -7.10 -26.61
CA GLU A 248 -49.42 -5.71 -26.41
C GLU A 248 -48.44 -4.95 -25.49
N ALA A 249 -48.00 -5.58 -24.37
CA ALA A 249 -47.02 -5.01 -23.44
C ALA A 249 -45.66 -4.82 -24.11
N LYS A 250 -45.20 -5.79 -24.90
CA LYS A 250 -43.97 -5.73 -25.69
C LYS A 250 -43.99 -4.57 -26.69
N LEU A 251 -45.11 -4.44 -27.43
CA LEU A 251 -45.30 -3.35 -28.39
C LEU A 251 -45.28 -1.99 -27.70
N LYS A 252 -45.96 -1.87 -26.54
CA LYS A 252 -45.98 -0.65 -25.75
C LYS A 252 -44.57 -0.28 -25.21
N ALA A 253 -43.80 -1.25 -24.73
CA ALA A 253 -42.41 -1.03 -24.29
C ALA A 253 -41.56 -0.48 -25.45
N LYS A 254 -41.68 -1.09 -26.64
CA LYS A 254 -40.99 -0.60 -27.84
C LYS A 254 -41.42 0.82 -28.22
N GLN A 255 -42.71 1.10 -28.26
CA GLN A 255 -43.20 2.46 -28.54
C GLN A 255 -42.65 3.48 -27.53
N THR A 256 -42.65 3.14 -26.25
CA THR A 256 -42.14 4.01 -25.19
C THR A 256 -40.66 4.36 -25.42
N ILE A 257 -39.80 3.37 -25.69
CA ILE A 257 -38.37 3.64 -25.92
C ILE A 257 -38.14 4.42 -27.22
N ASP A 258 -38.93 4.15 -28.29
CA ASP A 258 -38.85 4.89 -29.54
C ASP A 258 -39.27 6.38 -29.35
N ASP A 259 -40.29 6.65 -28.52
CA ASP A 259 -40.71 8.03 -28.21
C ASP A 259 -39.67 8.75 -27.34
N ILE A 260 -39.04 8.06 -26.40
CA ILE A 260 -37.89 8.61 -25.64
C ILE A 260 -36.72 8.95 -26.59
N SER A 261 -36.42 8.08 -27.55
CA SER A 261 -35.38 8.32 -28.55
C SER A 261 -35.68 9.59 -29.37
N LYS A 262 -36.95 9.78 -29.82
CA LYS A 262 -37.37 11.01 -30.53
C LYS A 262 -37.21 12.27 -29.69
N LYS A 263 -37.54 12.20 -28.38
CA LYS A 263 -37.38 13.32 -27.45
C LYS A 263 -35.90 13.72 -27.28
N ILE A 264 -35.01 12.73 -27.19
CA ILE A 264 -33.58 12.94 -27.18
C ILE A 264 -33.10 13.67 -28.45
N GLN A 265 -33.60 13.21 -29.64
CA GLN A 265 -33.29 13.83 -30.93
C GLN A 265 -33.83 15.27 -31.04
N GLN A 266 -34.93 15.58 -30.33
CA GLN A 266 -35.46 16.94 -30.21
C GLN A 266 -34.71 17.84 -29.22
N GLY A 267 -33.68 17.33 -28.54
CA GLY A 267 -32.81 18.08 -27.64
C GLY A 267 -33.20 18.00 -26.16
N GLU A 268 -34.15 17.14 -25.77
CA GLU A 268 -34.44 16.90 -24.36
C GLU A 268 -33.23 16.21 -23.66
N SER A 269 -33.01 16.57 -22.41
CA SER A 269 -31.86 16.00 -21.62
C SER A 269 -32.00 14.49 -21.43
N PHE A 270 -30.98 13.75 -21.82
CA PHE A 270 -30.91 12.31 -21.60
C PHE A 270 -31.08 11.96 -20.12
N GLU A 271 -30.41 12.70 -19.22
CA GLU A 271 -30.41 12.48 -17.79
C GLU A 271 -31.81 12.73 -17.17
N ALA A 272 -32.52 13.75 -17.69
CA ALA A 272 -33.89 14.04 -17.26
C ALA A 272 -34.83 12.92 -17.69
N LEU A 273 -34.73 12.47 -18.94
CA LEU A 273 -35.53 11.36 -19.47
C LEU A 273 -35.19 10.04 -18.74
N ALA A 274 -33.92 9.77 -18.42
CA ALA A 274 -33.52 8.63 -17.62
C ALA A 274 -34.19 8.65 -16.25
N SER A 275 -34.14 9.79 -15.56
CA SER A 275 -34.74 9.94 -14.23
C SER A 275 -36.28 9.78 -14.24
N GLN A 276 -36.92 10.20 -15.33
CA GLN A 276 -38.36 10.20 -15.44
C GLN A 276 -38.90 8.85 -15.92
N PHE A 277 -38.28 8.24 -16.92
CA PHE A 277 -38.84 7.10 -17.63
C PHE A 277 -38.08 5.78 -17.47
N SER A 278 -36.78 5.81 -17.05
CA SER A 278 -36.04 4.56 -16.90
C SER A 278 -36.62 3.69 -15.80
N GLU A 279 -36.82 2.42 -16.13
CA GLU A 279 -37.30 1.39 -15.20
C GLU A 279 -36.16 0.70 -14.45
N ASP A 280 -34.91 0.95 -14.82
CA ASP A 280 -33.77 0.65 -13.94
C ASP A 280 -33.68 1.69 -12.80
N LYS A 281 -34.37 1.41 -11.71
CA LYS A 281 -34.46 2.31 -10.55
C LYS A 281 -33.10 2.56 -9.88
N SER A 282 -32.15 1.66 -10.07
CA SER A 282 -30.81 1.78 -9.44
C SER A 282 -29.97 2.90 -10.05
N THR A 283 -30.15 3.16 -11.36
CA THR A 283 -29.41 4.17 -12.11
C THR A 283 -30.25 5.39 -12.49
N ALA A 284 -31.56 5.25 -12.66
CA ALA A 284 -32.47 6.33 -13.06
C ALA A 284 -32.28 7.59 -12.22
N VAL A 285 -32.21 7.47 -10.89
CA VAL A 285 -32.03 8.59 -9.94
C VAL A 285 -30.72 9.34 -10.12
N LYS A 286 -29.74 8.75 -10.83
CA LYS A 286 -28.44 9.32 -11.17
C LYS A 286 -28.31 9.64 -12.66
N GLY A 287 -29.44 9.88 -13.35
CA GLY A 287 -29.46 10.14 -14.78
C GLY A 287 -29.07 8.94 -15.66
N GLY A 288 -29.23 7.72 -15.13
CA GLY A 288 -28.97 6.47 -15.84
C GLY A 288 -27.50 6.02 -15.83
N ILE A 289 -26.60 6.67 -15.07
CA ILE A 289 -25.16 6.36 -15.08
C ILE A 289 -24.88 4.99 -14.44
N LEU A 290 -24.22 4.12 -15.22
CA LEU A 290 -23.70 2.81 -14.80
C LEU A 290 -22.29 2.94 -14.27
N GLN A 291 -21.89 1.99 -13.42
CA GLN A 291 -20.50 1.82 -13.08
C GLN A 291 -19.68 1.47 -14.33
N ARG A 292 -18.43 1.90 -14.35
CA ARG A 292 -17.46 1.59 -15.40
C ARG A 292 -17.33 0.08 -15.58
N PHE A 293 -17.37 -0.40 -16.82
CA PHE A 293 -17.28 -1.83 -17.15
C PHE A 293 -16.48 -2.08 -18.44
N GLY A 294 -15.88 -3.26 -18.52
CA GLY A 294 -15.23 -3.82 -19.69
C GLY A 294 -16.03 -4.97 -20.29
N THR A 295 -15.54 -5.54 -21.38
CA THR A 295 -16.17 -6.68 -22.07
C THR A 295 -16.32 -7.90 -21.13
N GLY A 296 -17.48 -8.57 -21.19
CA GLY A 296 -17.80 -9.76 -20.39
C GLY A 296 -18.10 -9.46 -18.92
N GLN A 297 -18.36 -8.20 -18.57
CA GLN A 297 -18.70 -7.80 -17.19
C GLN A 297 -20.21 -7.66 -16.99
N LEU A 298 -20.97 -7.45 -18.06
CA LEU A 298 -22.43 -7.40 -18.03
C LEU A 298 -23.03 -8.69 -18.60
N SER A 299 -24.19 -9.04 -18.10
CA SER A 299 -24.90 -10.26 -18.55
C SER A 299 -25.56 -10.13 -19.92
N SER A 300 -25.31 -9.05 -20.66
CA SER A 300 -25.91 -8.76 -21.94
C SER A 300 -24.90 -8.38 -23.01
N GLU A 301 -24.59 -9.30 -23.93
CA GLU A 301 -23.69 -9.05 -25.06
C GLU A 301 -24.26 -7.94 -25.97
N ALA A 302 -25.61 -7.85 -26.14
CA ALA A 302 -26.26 -6.80 -26.92
C ALA A 302 -26.00 -5.41 -26.31
N PHE A 303 -26.09 -5.29 -24.96
CA PHE A 303 -25.83 -4.03 -24.27
C PHE A 303 -24.37 -3.62 -24.39
N GLU A 304 -23.43 -4.55 -24.13
CA GLU A 304 -22.00 -4.28 -24.27
C GLU A 304 -21.65 -3.87 -25.71
N SER A 305 -22.20 -4.58 -26.71
CA SER A 305 -21.98 -4.27 -28.14
C SER A 305 -22.43 -2.86 -28.48
N ALA A 306 -23.60 -2.46 -28.01
CA ALA A 306 -24.13 -1.12 -28.24
C ALA A 306 -23.25 -0.06 -27.54
N ALA A 307 -22.87 -0.28 -26.29
CA ALA A 307 -22.02 0.65 -25.51
C ALA A 307 -20.64 0.85 -26.16
N PHE A 308 -19.98 -0.25 -26.55
CA PHE A 308 -18.65 -0.19 -27.18
C PHE A 308 -18.67 0.28 -28.65
N SER A 309 -19.82 0.32 -29.33
CA SER A 309 -19.96 0.85 -30.71
C SER A 309 -19.90 2.37 -30.74
N LEU A 310 -20.30 3.05 -29.65
CA LEU A 310 -20.24 4.52 -29.52
C LEU A 310 -18.80 5.00 -29.52
N GLN A 311 -18.51 6.10 -30.24
CA GLN A 311 -17.11 6.54 -30.44
C GLN A 311 -16.75 7.74 -29.60
N ASN A 312 -17.60 8.75 -29.54
CA ASN A 312 -17.30 10.04 -28.93
C ASN A 312 -18.14 10.23 -27.67
N LYS A 313 -17.57 10.93 -26.69
CA LYS A 313 -18.34 11.36 -25.52
C LYS A 313 -19.61 12.08 -25.94
N GLY A 314 -20.75 11.63 -25.42
CA GLY A 314 -22.06 12.16 -25.73
C GLY A 314 -22.79 11.41 -26.85
N ASP A 315 -22.14 10.52 -27.61
CA ASP A 315 -22.80 9.66 -28.58
C ASP A 315 -23.91 8.85 -27.91
N ILE A 316 -25.02 8.69 -28.61
CA ILE A 316 -26.22 7.99 -28.12
C ILE A 316 -26.59 6.87 -29.12
N SER A 317 -26.86 5.69 -28.59
CA SER A 317 -27.27 4.55 -29.42
C SER A 317 -28.69 4.73 -29.98
N GLN A 318 -28.99 4.01 -31.07
CA GLN A 318 -30.40 3.72 -31.40
C GLN A 318 -31.00 2.81 -30.31
N PRO A 319 -32.35 2.80 -30.15
CA PRO A 319 -33.01 1.81 -29.31
C PRO A 319 -32.63 0.38 -29.72
N PHE A 320 -32.27 -0.46 -28.75
CA PHE A 320 -31.99 -1.88 -28.99
C PHE A 320 -32.58 -2.73 -27.85
N GLU A 321 -32.77 -4.00 -28.13
CA GLU A 321 -33.35 -4.96 -27.19
C GLU A 321 -32.26 -5.83 -26.54
N SER A 322 -32.44 -6.17 -25.28
CA SER A 322 -31.68 -7.16 -24.55
C SER A 322 -32.61 -8.13 -23.81
N GLY A 323 -32.03 -9.12 -23.10
CA GLY A 323 -32.83 -10.00 -22.24
C GLY A 323 -33.51 -9.30 -21.05
N PHE A 324 -33.19 -8.04 -20.79
CA PHE A 324 -33.80 -7.23 -19.72
C PHE A 324 -34.87 -6.27 -20.23
N GLY A 325 -34.83 -5.94 -21.51
CA GLY A 325 -35.78 -4.99 -22.12
C GLY A 325 -35.16 -4.14 -23.20
N TRP A 326 -35.82 -3.01 -23.52
CA TRP A 326 -35.35 -2.02 -24.47
C TRP A 326 -34.44 -1.00 -23.83
N HIS A 327 -33.34 -0.63 -24.50
CA HIS A 327 -32.32 0.28 -24.00
C HIS A 327 -31.97 1.39 -24.99
N ILE A 328 -31.59 2.54 -24.47
CA ILE A 328 -30.82 3.57 -25.16
C ILE A 328 -29.59 3.85 -24.28
N VAL A 329 -28.40 3.91 -24.86
CA VAL A 329 -27.14 4.11 -24.14
C VAL A 329 -26.48 5.39 -24.61
N LYS A 330 -25.97 6.20 -23.70
CA LYS A 330 -25.16 7.40 -23.93
C LYS A 330 -23.74 7.19 -23.41
N LEU A 331 -22.75 7.43 -24.25
CA LEU A 331 -21.35 7.33 -23.86
C LEU A 331 -20.94 8.54 -23.00
N ILE A 332 -20.49 8.25 -21.79
CA ILE A 332 -19.94 9.27 -20.87
C ILE A 332 -18.44 9.38 -21.03
N GLU A 333 -17.73 8.23 -21.02
CA GLU A 333 -16.27 8.20 -21.10
C GLU A 333 -15.78 6.84 -21.61
N LYS A 334 -14.72 6.84 -22.44
CA LYS A 334 -13.94 5.66 -22.80
C LYS A 334 -12.64 5.62 -22.00
N HIS A 335 -12.31 4.46 -21.50
CA HIS A 335 -11.09 4.21 -20.75
C HIS A 335 -10.23 3.20 -21.51
N PRO A 336 -9.24 3.66 -22.30
CA PRO A 336 -8.39 2.77 -23.06
C PRO A 336 -7.55 1.88 -22.12
N VAL A 337 -7.08 0.74 -22.66
CA VAL A 337 -6.15 -0.11 -21.92
C VAL A 337 -4.88 0.67 -21.61
N LYS A 338 -4.48 0.67 -20.35
CA LYS A 338 -3.27 1.37 -19.87
C LYS A 338 -2.00 0.72 -20.41
N SER A 339 -0.89 1.47 -20.44
CA SER A 339 0.44 0.91 -20.73
C SER A 339 0.88 -0.09 -19.64
N LEU A 340 1.89 -0.92 -19.96
CA LEU A 340 2.49 -1.82 -18.96
C LEU A 340 3.03 -1.03 -17.76
N ALA A 341 3.68 0.11 -18.01
CA ALA A 341 4.24 0.94 -16.95
C ALA A 341 3.15 1.45 -15.98
N ASP A 342 2.03 1.92 -16.53
CA ASP A 342 0.92 2.47 -15.74
C ASP A 342 0.08 1.40 -15.04
N SER A 343 0.08 0.16 -15.56
CA SER A 343 -0.71 -0.97 -15.00
C SER A 343 0.10 -1.91 -14.12
N LYS A 344 1.44 -1.79 -14.09
CA LYS A 344 2.35 -2.74 -13.41
C LYS A 344 1.95 -3.00 -11.95
N SER A 345 1.74 -1.95 -11.17
CA SER A 345 1.37 -2.07 -9.76
C SER A 345 0.00 -2.73 -9.56
N GLU A 346 -0.97 -2.41 -10.43
CA GLU A 346 -2.30 -3.01 -10.41
C GLU A 346 -2.22 -4.51 -10.75
N LEU A 347 -1.48 -4.88 -11.80
CA LEU A 347 -1.26 -6.26 -12.23
C LEU A 347 -0.55 -7.08 -11.14
N GLU A 348 0.48 -6.52 -10.52
CA GLU A 348 1.18 -7.17 -9.41
C GLU A 348 0.23 -7.47 -8.24
N ASN A 349 -0.65 -6.53 -7.88
CA ASN A 349 -1.64 -6.72 -6.83
C ASN A 349 -2.69 -7.78 -7.20
N LYS A 350 -3.11 -7.85 -8.47
CA LYS A 350 -4.02 -8.90 -8.97
C LYS A 350 -3.35 -10.27 -8.91
N ILE A 351 -2.10 -10.39 -9.37
CA ILE A 351 -1.31 -11.63 -9.34
C ILE A 351 -1.16 -12.16 -7.91
N LYS A 352 -0.91 -11.28 -6.93
CA LYS A 352 -0.78 -11.68 -5.51
C LYS A 352 -2.06 -12.29 -4.92
N ARG A 353 -3.23 -12.00 -5.49
CA ARG A 353 -4.55 -12.47 -5.02
C ARG A 353 -5.13 -13.62 -5.85
N ASP A 354 -4.44 -14.04 -6.86
CA ASP A 354 -4.85 -15.01 -7.86
C ASP A 354 -3.98 -16.29 -7.73
N GLU A 355 -4.37 -17.38 -8.41
CA GLU A 355 -3.65 -18.65 -8.40
C GLU A 355 -2.21 -18.55 -8.91
N ARG A 356 -1.84 -17.48 -9.63
CA ARG A 356 -0.46 -17.18 -10.03
C ARG A 356 0.49 -17.00 -8.84
N SER A 357 -0.03 -16.57 -7.68
CA SER A 357 0.77 -16.46 -6.45
C SER A 357 1.35 -17.80 -6.01
N ILE A 358 0.66 -18.89 -6.28
CA ILE A 358 1.13 -20.26 -5.97
C ILE A 358 2.38 -20.60 -6.81
N ILE A 359 2.43 -20.15 -8.08
CA ILE A 359 3.58 -20.36 -8.95
C ILE A 359 4.81 -19.65 -8.39
N ILE A 360 4.64 -18.41 -7.91
CA ILE A 360 5.73 -17.63 -7.31
C ILE A 360 6.27 -18.37 -6.08
N THR A 361 5.38 -18.79 -5.20
CA THR A 361 5.74 -19.51 -3.96
C THR A 361 6.42 -20.84 -4.25
N ASN A 362 5.86 -21.66 -5.16
CA ASN A 362 6.44 -22.95 -5.54
C ASN A 362 7.80 -22.81 -6.20
N THR A 363 7.99 -21.77 -7.01
CA THR A 363 9.29 -21.48 -7.64
C THR A 363 10.32 -21.08 -6.59
N LEU A 364 9.94 -20.23 -5.63
CA LEU A 364 10.81 -19.88 -4.51
C LEU A 364 11.18 -21.14 -3.71
N ALA A 365 10.21 -21.93 -3.28
CA ALA A 365 10.48 -23.17 -2.54
C ALA A 365 11.41 -24.12 -3.30
N SER A 366 11.21 -24.28 -4.62
CA SER A 366 12.07 -25.09 -5.46
C SER A 366 13.52 -24.58 -5.49
N LYS A 367 13.72 -23.27 -5.57
CA LYS A 367 15.06 -22.65 -5.49
C LYS A 367 15.70 -22.85 -4.13
N LEU A 368 14.90 -22.73 -3.06
CA LEU A 368 15.40 -22.92 -1.69
C LEU A 368 15.75 -24.38 -1.40
N LYS A 369 15.03 -25.34 -1.99
CA LYS A 369 15.39 -26.77 -1.94
C LYS A 369 16.78 -27.07 -2.52
N ILE A 370 17.16 -26.34 -3.56
CA ILE A 370 18.50 -26.45 -4.16
C ILE A 370 19.56 -25.73 -3.32
N LYS A 371 19.20 -24.57 -2.78
CA LYS A 371 20.12 -23.70 -2.03
C LYS A 371 20.50 -24.25 -0.67
N TYR A 372 19.54 -24.79 0.08
CA TYR A 372 19.74 -25.23 1.46
C TYR A 372 19.72 -26.74 1.58
N ALA A 373 20.77 -27.29 2.21
CA ALA A 373 20.81 -28.69 2.55
C ALA A 373 19.68 -29.08 3.52
N GLN A 374 19.04 -30.21 3.29
CA GLN A 374 17.94 -30.74 4.08
C GLN A 374 18.25 -32.16 4.51
N GLU A 375 18.20 -32.40 5.79
CA GLU A 375 18.38 -33.74 6.39
C GLU A 375 17.07 -34.13 7.08
N VAL A 376 16.44 -35.20 6.57
CA VAL A 376 15.19 -35.73 7.11
C VAL A 376 15.48 -36.96 7.99
N ASN A 377 15.01 -36.94 9.22
CA ASN A 377 15.05 -38.10 10.09
C ASN A 377 13.96 -39.10 9.67
N LYS A 378 14.37 -40.11 8.89
CA LYS A 378 13.46 -41.11 8.36
C LYS A 378 12.77 -41.98 9.44
N SER A 379 13.39 -42.12 10.61
CA SER A 379 12.79 -42.83 11.72
C SER A 379 11.66 -42.04 12.30
N GLU A 380 11.90 -40.76 12.60
CA GLU A 380 10.89 -39.85 13.13
C GLU A 380 9.73 -39.66 12.14
N TYR A 381 10.02 -39.57 10.83
CA TYR A 381 8.97 -39.50 9.80
C TYR A 381 8.06 -40.74 9.85
N LYS A 382 8.63 -41.96 9.95
CA LYS A 382 7.85 -43.20 10.05
C LYS A 382 7.08 -43.28 11.35
N ASN A 383 7.62 -42.76 12.45
CA ASN A 383 6.94 -42.78 13.75
C ASN A 383 5.69 -41.89 13.67
N ILE A 384 5.80 -40.64 13.22
CA ILE A 384 4.65 -39.73 13.09
C ILE A 384 3.65 -40.20 12.03
N GLU A 385 4.10 -40.74 10.88
CA GLU A 385 3.22 -41.32 9.84
C GLU A 385 2.28 -42.40 10.40
N LYS A 386 2.76 -43.28 11.29
CA LYS A 386 1.96 -44.36 11.91
C LYS A 386 0.87 -43.85 12.85
N THR A 387 1.01 -42.65 13.41
CA THR A 387 0.00 -42.09 14.33
C THR A 387 -1.20 -41.50 13.57
N VAL A 388 -1.05 -41.23 12.30
CA VAL A 388 -2.13 -40.62 11.50
C VAL A 388 -3.07 -41.68 10.98
N THR A 389 -4.34 -41.54 11.33
CA THR A 389 -5.43 -42.48 10.98
C THR A 389 -6.44 -41.78 10.07
N ASP A 390 -7.46 -42.50 9.61
CA ASP A 390 -8.59 -41.98 8.85
C ASP A 390 -9.38 -40.88 9.59
N ALA A 391 -9.19 -40.73 10.90
CA ALA A 391 -9.75 -39.65 11.72
C ALA A 391 -9.33 -38.24 11.18
N ILE A 392 -8.22 -38.13 10.45
CA ILE A 392 -7.77 -36.86 9.83
C ILE A 392 -8.78 -36.36 8.79
N TYR A 393 -9.51 -37.25 8.09
CA TYR A 393 -10.52 -36.85 7.10
C TYR A 393 -11.81 -36.33 7.74
N SER A 394 -12.13 -36.85 8.94
CA SER A 394 -13.28 -36.40 9.74
C SER A 394 -12.94 -35.26 10.71
N GLN A 395 -11.74 -34.68 10.61
CA GLN A 395 -11.26 -33.59 11.45
C GLN A 395 -11.20 -33.93 12.95
N THR A 396 -11.04 -35.18 13.28
CA THR A 396 -11.01 -35.70 14.66
C THR A 396 -9.67 -36.32 15.05
N TRP A 397 -8.67 -36.26 14.17
CA TRP A 397 -7.33 -36.70 14.52
C TRP A 397 -6.69 -35.71 15.50
N GLU A 398 -6.20 -36.23 16.62
CA GLU A 398 -5.53 -35.46 17.66
C GLU A 398 -4.02 -35.68 17.64
N LEU A 399 -3.30 -34.67 18.10
CA LEU A 399 -1.86 -34.75 18.32
C LEU A 399 -1.55 -35.90 19.30
N PRO A 400 -0.52 -36.70 19.02
CA PRO A 400 -0.07 -37.74 19.97
C PRO A 400 0.30 -37.06 21.30
N LYS A 401 -0.41 -37.46 22.37
CA LYS A 401 -0.09 -37.04 23.74
C LYS A 401 1.00 -37.95 24.26
N GLU A 402 2.19 -37.41 24.50
CA GLU A 402 3.30 -38.11 25.18
C GLU A 402 3.74 -39.44 24.56
N ASP A 403 3.68 -39.59 23.24
CA ASP A 403 4.32 -40.74 22.61
C ASP A 403 5.85 -40.56 22.74
N LEU A 404 6.43 -41.38 23.64
CA LEU A 404 7.86 -41.37 23.93
C LEU A 404 8.74 -41.70 22.72
N SER A 405 8.13 -42.20 21.62
CA SER A 405 8.82 -42.46 20.34
C SER A 405 9.06 -41.22 19.46
N ILE A 406 8.38 -40.10 19.76
CA ILE A 406 8.42 -38.86 18.97
C ILE A 406 9.15 -37.75 19.75
N LYS A 407 10.46 -37.82 19.82
CA LYS A 407 11.26 -36.90 20.65
C LYS A 407 12.24 -36.04 19.88
N ASP A 408 12.59 -36.47 18.70
CA ASP A 408 13.68 -35.90 17.93
C ASP A 408 13.20 -34.87 16.88
N ASN A 409 14.17 -34.23 16.29
CA ASN A 409 13.92 -33.36 15.16
C ASN A 409 13.62 -34.17 13.90
N LEU A 410 12.57 -33.78 13.18
CA LEU A 410 12.18 -34.41 11.93
C LEU A 410 13.00 -33.89 10.75
N LEU A 411 13.32 -32.59 10.78
CA LEU A 411 14.01 -31.90 9.70
C LEU A 411 15.16 -31.05 10.27
N VAL A 412 16.32 -31.11 9.61
CA VAL A 412 17.43 -30.20 9.86
C VAL A 412 17.72 -29.43 8.57
N ILE A 413 17.68 -28.10 8.63
CA ILE A 413 17.95 -27.23 7.48
C ILE A 413 19.33 -26.61 7.65
N ASN A 414 20.14 -26.73 6.60
CA ASN A 414 21.49 -26.15 6.49
C ASN A 414 22.39 -26.44 7.70
N LYS A 415 22.23 -27.63 8.33
CA LYS A 415 22.93 -28.10 9.54
C LYS A 415 22.71 -27.24 10.81
N THR A 416 21.96 -26.18 10.74
CA THR A 416 21.79 -25.19 11.82
C THR A 416 20.40 -25.21 12.43
N ARG A 417 19.34 -25.21 11.61
CA ARG A 417 17.96 -25.15 12.09
C ARG A 417 17.42 -26.55 12.27
N LYS A 418 17.16 -26.90 13.50
CA LYS A 418 16.51 -28.16 13.89
C LYS A 418 15.01 -27.91 14.05
N VAL A 419 14.16 -28.68 13.34
CA VAL A 419 12.69 -28.56 13.38
C VAL A 419 12.11 -29.82 14.02
N PRO A 420 11.42 -29.67 15.18
CA PRO A 420 10.88 -30.81 15.92
C PRO A 420 9.78 -31.54 15.13
N THR A 421 9.67 -32.87 15.34
CA THR A 421 8.62 -33.72 14.74
C THR A 421 7.21 -33.21 15.12
N MET A 422 7.03 -32.71 16.34
CA MET A 422 5.76 -32.15 16.80
C MET A 422 5.30 -30.93 16.00
N SER A 423 6.21 -30.17 15.38
CA SER A 423 5.86 -29.10 14.49
C SER A 423 5.11 -29.61 13.24
N PHE A 424 5.53 -30.75 12.69
CA PHE A 424 4.81 -31.39 11.59
C PHE A 424 3.46 -31.97 12.04
N ALA A 425 3.38 -32.54 13.23
CA ALA A 425 2.12 -33.00 13.78
C ALA A 425 1.10 -31.88 13.94
N SER A 426 1.54 -30.72 14.49
CA SER A 426 0.70 -29.51 14.62
C SER A 426 0.27 -28.98 13.25
N TYR A 427 1.16 -29.02 12.27
CA TYR A 427 0.82 -28.65 10.88
C TYR A 427 -0.29 -29.56 10.32
N MET A 428 -0.15 -30.88 10.41
CA MET A 428 -1.18 -31.80 9.95
C MET A 428 -2.53 -31.59 10.67
N GLN A 429 -2.50 -31.32 11.97
CA GLN A 429 -3.72 -31.00 12.74
C GLN A 429 -4.38 -29.71 12.25
N SER A 430 -3.59 -28.71 11.87
CA SER A 430 -4.14 -27.48 11.30
C SER A 430 -4.75 -27.70 9.91
N GLN A 431 -4.12 -28.56 9.09
CA GLN A 431 -4.55 -28.84 7.72
C GLN A 431 -5.81 -29.69 7.64
N GLN A 432 -6.13 -30.51 8.64
CA GLN A 432 -7.35 -31.36 8.62
C GLN A 432 -8.65 -30.51 8.50
N LYS A 433 -8.62 -29.22 8.87
CA LYS A 433 -9.76 -28.29 8.69
C LYS A 433 -10.10 -28.02 7.21
N ASN A 434 -9.19 -28.34 6.30
CA ASN A 434 -9.28 -28.04 4.87
C ASN A 434 -9.89 -29.17 4.03
N LYS A 435 -10.80 -29.99 4.58
CA LYS A 435 -11.47 -31.10 3.86
C LYS A 435 -10.47 -31.97 3.05
N LEU A 436 -9.54 -32.60 3.74
CA LEU A 436 -8.53 -33.45 3.13
C LEU A 436 -9.15 -34.66 2.44
N SER A 437 -8.64 -35.06 1.27
CA SER A 437 -9.25 -36.10 0.43
C SER A 437 -8.26 -37.10 -0.19
N THR A 438 -6.97 -36.79 -0.20
CA THR A 438 -5.94 -37.66 -0.78
C THR A 438 -5.91 -38.99 -0.02
N LYS A 439 -6.18 -40.10 -0.69
CA LYS A 439 -6.12 -41.46 -0.14
C LYS A 439 -5.00 -42.29 -0.80
N PRO A 440 -4.45 -43.28 -0.12
CA PRO A 440 -4.59 -43.58 1.30
C PRO A 440 -3.93 -42.55 2.23
N VAL A 441 -4.16 -42.60 3.54
CA VAL A 441 -3.57 -41.71 4.56
C VAL A 441 -2.07 -41.54 4.40
N LYS A 442 -1.35 -42.60 4.09
CA LYS A 442 0.09 -42.56 3.86
C LYS A 442 0.49 -41.58 2.72
N LYS A 443 -0.29 -41.55 1.64
CA LYS A 443 -0.07 -40.62 0.53
C LYS A 443 -0.37 -39.17 0.95
N LEU A 444 -1.45 -38.98 1.70
CA LEU A 444 -1.80 -37.69 2.29
C LEU A 444 -0.68 -37.14 3.18
N VAL A 445 -0.16 -37.96 4.10
CA VAL A 445 0.93 -37.58 4.99
C VAL A 445 2.17 -37.19 4.20
N ALA A 446 2.50 -37.92 3.12
CA ALA A 446 3.64 -37.56 2.25
C ALA A 446 3.44 -36.21 1.54
N GLU A 447 2.24 -35.92 1.03
CA GLU A 447 1.91 -34.63 0.41
C GLU A 447 2.00 -33.49 1.43
N LEU A 448 1.42 -33.66 2.61
CA LEU A 448 1.49 -32.69 3.70
C LEU A 448 2.92 -32.46 4.19
N PHE A 449 3.74 -33.51 4.21
CA PHE A 449 5.15 -33.42 4.58
C PHE A 449 5.96 -32.57 3.61
N GLU A 450 5.76 -32.75 2.29
CA GLU A 450 6.43 -31.91 1.28
C GLU A 450 6.00 -30.46 1.41
N SER A 451 4.70 -30.19 1.56
CA SER A 451 4.19 -28.82 1.76
C SER A 451 4.75 -28.17 3.02
N TRP A 452 4.77 -28.91 4.13
CA TRP A 452 5.35 -28.46 5.40
C TRP A 452 6.86 -28.16 5.27
N LYS A 453 7.62 -29.02 4.56
CA LYS A 453 9.04 -28.73 4.30
C LYS A 453 9.25 -27.44 3.54
N ASP A 454 8.41 -27.18 2.55
CA ASP A 454 8.47 -25.94 1.76
C ASP A 454 8.22 -24.72 2.64
N GLU A 455 7.23 -24.78 3.54
CA GLU A 455 7.00 -23.73 4.54
C GLU A 455 8.20 -23.55 5.48
N GLN A 456 8.81 -24.64 5.96
CA GLN A 456 9.99 -24.56 6.83
C GLN A 456 11.20 -23.96 6.13
N LEU A 457 11.39 -24.24 4.84
CA LEU A 457 12.47 -23.63 4.04
C LEU A 457 12.25 -22.16 3.83
N ILE A 458 11.01 -21.75 3.52
CA ILE A 458 10.66 -20.33 3.36
C ILE A 458 10.81 -19.59 4.70
N ALA A 459 10.40 -20.21 5.81
CA ALA A 459 10.61 -19.63 7.14
C ALA A 459 12.10 -19.49 7.48
N TYR A 460 12.92 -20.52 7.20
CA TYR A 460 14.37 -20.47 7.38
C TYR A 460 15.00 -19.34 6.56
N TYR A 461 14.64 -19.23 5.28
CA TYR A 461 15.11 -18.16 4.39
C TYR A 461 14.72 -16.78 4.93
N THR A 462 13.45 -16.63 5.36
CA THR A 462 12.94 -15.38 5.92
C THR A 462 13.72 -14.95 7.16
N ASP A 463 14.02 -15.89 8.05
CA ASP A 463 14.77 -15.62 9.27
C ASP A 463 16.24 -15.25 8.97
N ASN A 464 16.78 -15.69 7.84
CA ASN A 464 18.17 -15.46 7.44
C ASN A 464 18.35 -14.31 6.44
N LEU A 465 17.32 -13.51 6.13
CA LEU A 465 17.41 -12.41 5.15
C LEU A 465 18.54 -11.40 5.47
N GLU A 466 18.79 -11.13 6.74
CA GLU A 466 19.87 -10.23 7.17
C GLU A 466 21.29 -10.77 6.88
N ASN A 467 21.43 -12.11 6.81
CA ASN A 467 22.67 -12.77 6.44
C ASN A 467 22.82 -12.90 4.90
N GLU A 468 21.70 -12.95 4.21
CA GLU A 468 21.66 -13.17 2.75
C GLU A 468 21.77 -11.87 1.95
N PHE A 469 21.21 -10.76 2.48
CA PHE A 469 21.11 -9.48 1.79
C PHE A 469 21.62 -8.35 2.65
N ILE A 470 22.72 -7.75 2.23
CA ILE A 470 23.32 -6.63 2.93
C ILE A 470 22.35 -5.41 3.00
N ASP A 471 21.58 -5.18 1.95
CA ASP A 471 20.61 -4.08 1.92
C ASP A 471 19.48 -4.30 2.93
N PHE A 472 18.97 -5.54 3.05
CA PHE A 472 17.98 -5.88 4.08
C PHE A 472 18.55 -5.65 5.48
N LYS A 473 19.77 -6.14 5.72
CA LYS A 473 20.47 -5.91 6.98
C LYS A 473 20.61 -4.43 7.31
N ASN A 474 21.08 -3.63 6.36
CA ASN A 474 21.31 -2.20 6.55
C ASN A 474 20.01 -1.46 6.90
N VAL A 475 18.91 -1.76 6.21
CA VAL A 475 17.60 -1.18 6.51
C VAL A 475 17.11 -1.58 7.90
N MET A 476 17.30 -2.85 8.28
CA MET A 476 16.91 -3.34 9.60
C MET A 476 17.77 -2.73 10.72
N ASP A 477 19.08 -2.55 10.51
CA ASP A 477 19.96 -1.91 11.48
C ASP A 477 19.57 -0.44 11.69
N GLU A 478 19.30 0.32 10.61
CA GLU A 478 18.82 1.70 10.71
C GLU A 478 17.48 1.79 11.43
N TYR A 479 16.58 0.85 11.18
CA TYR A 479 15.26 0.84 11.84
C TYR A 479 15.37 0.51 13.33
N ARG A 480 16.21 -0.47 13.71
CA ARG A 480 16.53 -0.79 15.12
C ARG A 480 17.05 0.43 15.88
N ASP A 481 18.06 1.07 15.30
CA ASP A 481 18.68 2.25 15.90
C ASP A 481 17.68 3.41 15.99
N GLY A 482 16.86 3.60 14.96
CA GLY A 482 15.84 4.64 14.93
C GLY A 482 14.77 4.48 16.01
N LEU A 483 14.27 3.26 16.23
CA LEU A 483 13.33 2.95 17.30
C LEU A 483 13.92 3.19 18.68
N LEU A 484 15.16 2.72 18.89
CA LEU A 484 15.86 2.93 20.16
C LEU A 484 16.11 4.40 20.44
N LEU A 485 16.51 5.15 19.41
CA LEU A 485 16.72 6.59 19.52
C LEU A 485 15.42 7.31 19.86
N PHE A 486 14.31 6.95 19.21
CA PHE A 486 13.01 7.54 19.48
C PHE A 486 12.59 7.35 20.95
N ASP A 487 12.59 6.09 21.42
CA ASP A 487 12.20 5.76 22.80
C ASP A 487 13.11 6.46 23.84
N LEU A 488 14.39 6.54 23.52
CA LEU A 488 15.36 7.21 24.37
C LEU A 488 15.13 8.73 24.43
N MET A 489 14.91 9.36 23.26
CA MET A 489 14.65 10.79 23.15
C MET A 489 13.33 11.17 23.83
N GLU A 490 12.29 10.34 23.67
CA GLU A 490 11.00 10.52 24.35
C GLU A 490 11.23 10.61 25.87
N LYS A 491 11.95 9.65 26.43
CA LYS A 491 12.17 9.55 27.88
C LYS A 491 13.11 10.62 28.43
N GLU A 492 14.28 10.79 27.82
CA GLU A 492 15.38 11.59 28.38
C GLU A 492 15.29 13.08 28.03
N ILE A 493 14.55 13.42 26.97
CA ILE A 493 14.45 14.80 26.47
C ILE A 493 13.01 15.30 26.50
N TRP A 494 12.08 14.67 25.75
CA TRP A 494 10.76 15.24 25.50
C TRP A 494 9.87 15.19 26.74
N ASP A 495 9.85 14.08 27.45
CA ASP A 495 9.08 13.96 28.69
C ASP A 495 9.75 14.73 29.82
N LYS A 496 11.07 14.65 29.93
CA LYS A 496 11.84 15.40 30.94
C LYS A 496 11.63 16.90 30.78
N SER A 497 11.66 17.44 29.57
CA SER A 497 11.44 18.87 29.33
C SER A 497 10.07 19.39 29.78
N LYS A 498 9.06 18.50 29.83
CA LYS A 498 7.70 18.83 30.27
C LYS A 498 7.47 18.59 31.76
N THR A 499 8.13 17.57 32.33
CA THR A 499 7.91 17.08 33.70
C THR A 499 8.90 17.64 34.69
N ASP A 500 10.12 17.97 34.28
CA ASP A 500 11.13 18.57 35.12
C ASP A 500 10.85 20.06 35.34
N THR A 501 9.92 20.34 36.25
CA THR A 501 9.51 21.72 36.57
C THR A 501 10.61 22.55 37.17
N ILE A 502 11.56 21.93 37.93
CA ILE A 502 12.68 22.61 38.56
C ILE A 502 13.73 22.98 37.51
N GLY A 503 14.11 22.04 36.66
CA GLY A 503 15.07 22.27 35.56
C GLY A 503 14.54 23.33 34.58
N LEU A 504 13.26 23.23 34.20
CA LEU A 504 12.61 24.22 33.34
C LEU A 504 12.60 25.63 33.94
N GLN A 505 12.33 25.76 35.26
CA GLN A 505 12.34 27.04 35.94
C GLN A 505 13.80 27.60 36.02
N ASN A 506 14.77 26.77 36.31
CA ASN A 506 16.17 27.18 36.36
C ASN A 506 16.68 27.61 34.99
N PHE A 507 16.31 26.86 33.92
CA PHE A 507 16.66 27.23 32.56
C PHE A 507 16.03 28.56 32.15
N TYR A 508 14.75 28.77 32.47
CA TYR A 508 14.08 30.05 32.24
C TYR A 508 14.80 31.18 32.96
N ASN A 509 15.12 31.04 34.26
CA ASN A 509 15.80 32.06 35.06
C ASN A 509 17.16 32.43 34.48
N SER A 510 17.91 31.45 33.99
CA SER A 510 19.22 31.67 33.36
C SER A 510 19.16 32.28 31.97
N ASN A 511 18.00 32.25 31.33
CA ASN A 511 17.78 32.72 29.97
C ASN A 511 16.65 33.75 29.84
N VAL A 512 16.30 34.39 30.96
CA VAL A 512 15.14 35.30 31.06
C VAL A 512 15.18 36.42 30.04
N SER A 513 16.36 36.91 29.66
CA SER A 513 16.56 37.97 28.67
C SER A 513 16.11 37.60 27.25
N LYS A 514 15.92 36.31 26.98
CA LYS A 514 15.40 35.80 25.68
C LYS A 514 13.88 35.88 25.58
N TYR A 515 13.17 36.09 26.70
CA TYR A 515 11.73 35.97 26.81
C TYR A 515 11.12 37.33 27.21
N ASN A 516 11.01 38.23 26.23
CA ASN A 516 10.49 39.56 26.48
C ASN A 516 9.24 39.82 25.63
N TRP A 517 8.26 40.54 26.23
CA TRP A 517 7.23 41.24 25.48
C TRP A 517 7.90 42.44 24.80
N LYS A 518 7.58 42.68 23.56
CA LYS A 518 7.78 43.99 22.95
C LYS A 518 6.76 44.97 23.54
N GLU A 519 6.86 46.24 23.17
CA GLU A 519 5.80 47.21 23.51
C GLU A 519 4.45 46.67 23.05
N ARG A 520 3.43 46.72 23.94
CA ARG A 520 2.10 46.20 23.70
C ARG A 520 1.07 47.31 23.83
N PHE A 521 0.03 47.23 23.03
CA PHE A 521 -1.06 48.17 22.97
C PHE A 521 -2.35 47.47 23.38
N ASP A 522 -3.00 48.00 24.43
CA ASP A 522 -4.37 47.59 24.78
C ASP A 522 -5.31 48.35 23.84
N VAL A 523 -5.92 47.63 22.93
CA VAL A 523 -6.68 48.22 21.83
C VAL A 523 -8.06 47.57 21.67
N ASP A 524 -8.95 48.34 21.09
CA ASP A 524 -10.17 47.86 20.45
C ASP A 524 -10.00 48.06 18.94
N ILE A 525 -9.99 46.97 18.19
CA ILE A 525 -9.91 46.94 16.73
C ILE A 525 -11.32 46.76 16.19
N LEU A 526 -11.85 47.76 15.53
CA LEU A 526 -13.18 47.74 14.92
C LEU A 526 -13.01 47.51 13.43
N SER A 527 -13.80 46.59 12.85
CA SER A 527 -13.76 46.24 11.45
C SER A 527 -15.14 46.21 10.79
N SER A 528 -15.21 46.58 9.52
CA SER A 528 -16.42 46.52 8.68
C SER A 528 -16.00 46.35 7.20
N THR A 529 -16.88 45.78 6.41
CA THR A 529 -16.76 45.81 4.94
C THR A 529 -17.20 47.17 4.35
N ASP A 530 -17.88 48.00 5.12
CA ASP A 530 -18.33 49.36 4.75
C ASP A 530 -17.42 50.40 5.42
N ALA A 531 -16.65 51.11 4.61
CA ALA A 531 -15.75 52.15 5.09
C ALA A 531 -16.49 53.31 5.82
N THR A 532 -17.69 53.65 5.38
CA THR A 532 -18.48 54.74 6.00
C THR A 532 -18.91 54.41 7.41
N VAL A 533 -19.14 53.12 7.69
CA VAL A 533 -19.44 52.62 9.03
C VAL A 533 -18.21 52.78 9.94
N ILE A 534 -17.01 52.48 9.44
CA ILE A 534 -15.74 52.63 10.19
C ILE A 534 -15.41 54.10 10.46
N GLU A 535 -15.65 55.00 9.50
CA GLU A 535 -15.49 56.46 9.69
C GLU A 535 -16.45 56.97 10.75
N SER A 536 -17.70 56.49 10.73
CA SER A 536 -18.69 56.83 11.75
C SER A 536 -18.29 56.31 13.15
N ALA A 537 -17.74 55.08 13.21
CA ALA A 537 -17.22 54.52 14.46
C ALA A 537 -16.05 55.36 14.99
N GLN A 538 -15.08 55.76 14.10
CA GLN A 538 -13.95 56.62 14.45
C GLN A 538 -14.42 57.92 15.07
N LYS A 539 -15.36 58.66 14.42
CA LYS A 539 -15.91 59.92 14.92
C LYS A 539 -16.57 59.77 16.28
N MET A 540 -17.24 58.66 16.51
CA MET A 540 -17.87 58.41 17.84
C MET A 540 -16.79 58.13 18.91
N LEU A 541 -15.78 57.37 18.61
CA LEU A 541 -14.66 57.07 19.52
C LEU A 541 -13.86 58.33 19.84
N GLN A 542 -13.60 59.19 18.86
CA GLN A 542 -12.92 60.49 19.03
C GLN A 542 -13.74 61.46 19.92
N LYS A 543 -15.08 61.30 19.95
CA LYS A 543 -15.98 62.03 20.90
C LYS A 543 -16.10 61.34 22.26
N GLY A 544 -15.24 60.36 22.57
CA GLY A 544 -15.23 59.66 23.88
C GLY A 544 -16.38 58.68 24.11
N LYS A 545 -17.08 58.23 23.06
CA LYS A 545 -18.15 57.24 23.20
C LYS A 545 -17.58 55.85 23.46
N SER A 546 -18.24 55.07 24.32
CA SER A 546 -17.82 53.70 24.62
C SER A 546 -18.02 52.76 23.41
N ILE A 547 -17.30 51.62 23.39
CA ILE A 547 -17.43 50.57 22.36
C ILE A 547 -18.87 50.04 22.31
N GLU A 548 -19.49 49.85 23.46
CA GLU A 548 -20.87 49.38 23.58
C GLU A 548 -21.84 50.37 22.93
N TYR A 549 -21.63 51.69 23.15
CA TYR A 549 -22.39 52.70 22.48
C TYR A 549 -22.22 52.69 20.97
N VAL A 550 -20.98 52.58 20.49
CA VAL A 550 -20.66 52.48 19.05
C VAL A 550 -21.35 51.27 18.42
N LYS A 551 -21.22 50.09 19.05
CA LYS A 551 -21.90 48.86 18.60
C LYS A 551 -23.44 49.03 18.58
N SER A 552 -24.04 49.57 19.61
CA SER A 552 -25.51 49.78 19.69
C SER A 552 -26.05 50.78 18.67
N LYS A 553 -25.23 51.71 18.22
CA LYS A 553 -25.60 52.68 17.19
C LYS A 553 -25.42 52.18 15.77
N LEU A 554 -24.42 51.37 15.54
CA LEU A 554 -24.05 50.91 14.18
C LEU A 554 -24.65 49.53 13.87
N ASN A 555 -24.75 48.64 14.83
CA ASN A 555 -25.43 47.35 14.69
C ASN A 555 -26.93 47.54 15.02
N LYS A 556 -27.80 47.60 14.01
CA LYS A 556 -29.25 47.81 14.14
C LYS A 556 -30.03 46.82 13.30
N ASN A 557 -31.27 46.53 13.71
CA ASN A 557 -32.19 45.73 12.92
C ASN A 557 -31.62 44.38 12.48
N ASP A 558 -31.03 43.63 13.42
CA ASP A 558 -30.37 42.31 13.21
C ASP A 558 -29.20 42.33 12.21
N LYS A 559 -28.73 43.50 11.79
CA LYS A 559 -27.53 43.65 10.98
C LYS A 559 -26.31 43.96 11.85
N VAL A 560 -25.28 43.13 11.73
CA VAL A 560 -23.96 43.37 12.34
C VAL A 560 -23.11 44.15 11.35
N ALA A 561 -23.12 45.48 11.45
CA ALA A 561 -22.34 46.35 10.56
C ALA A 561 -20.89 46.49 11.01
N ILE A 562 -20.59 46.27 12.28
CA ILE A 562 -19.27 46.41 12.87
C ILE A 562 -18.93 45.24 13.79
N MET A 563 -17.72 44.71 13.65
CA MET A 563 -17.12 43.74 14.58
C MET A 563 -16.05 44.44 15.42
N VAL A 564 -15.86 43.96 16.64
CA VAL A 564 -14.87 44.52 17.58
C VAL A 564 -14.02 43.38 18.14
N LYS A 565 -12.68 43.53 18.06
CA LYS A 565 -11.72 42.70 18.72
C LYS A 565 -10.91 43.51 19.72
N SER A 566 -11.11 43.26 21.00
CA SER A 566 -10.40 43.93 22.10
C SER A 566 -9.30 43.06 22.64
N GLY A 567 -8.18 43.65 23.04
CA GLY A 567 -7.07 42.92 23.64
C GLY A 567 -5.76 43.69 23.71
N LEU A 568 -4.79 43.05 24.34
CA LEU A 568 -3.42 43.55 24.48
C LEU A 568 -2.53 42.83 23.45
N PHE A 569 -2.06 43.58 22.45
CA PHE A 569 -1.27 43.06 21.32
C PHE A 569 0.07 43.74 21.20
N GLU A 570 1.09 43.00 20.75
CA GLU A 570 2.39 43.58 20.34
C GLU A 570 2.23 44.38 19.06
N LYS A 571 3.14 45.34 18.80
CA LYS A 571 3.10 46.18 17.60
C LYS A 571 3.09 45.39 16.28
N ASN A 572 3.76 44.23 16.24
CA ASN A 572 3.80 43.33 15.07
C ASN A 572 2.52 42.48 14.86
N TYR A 573 1.47 42.73 15.63
CA TYR A 573 0.18 42.12 15.35
C TYR A 573 -0.39 42.71 14.05
N ASP A 574 -0.81 41.84 13.12
CA ASP A 574 -1.16 42.12 11.71
C ASP A 574 -1.68 43.54 11.44
N ILE A 575 -2.84 43.89 11.99
CA ILE A 575 -3.46 45.21 11.79
C ILE A 575 -2.62 46.33 12.41
N LEU A 576 -2.00 46.12 13.59
CA LEU A 576 -1.19 47.13 14.25
C LEU A 576 0.12 47.40 13.54
N ASP A 577 0.67 46.39 12.92
CA ASP A 577 1.93 46.49 12.15
C ASP A 577 1.76 47.42 10.93
N LYS A 578 0.59 47.36 10.31
CA LYS A 578 0.25 48.18 9.12
C LYS A 578 0.01 49.66 9.45
N ILE A 579 -0.13 50.02 10.72
CA ILE A 579 -0.31 51.42 11.17
C ILE A 579 1.08 51.99 11.51
N SER A 580 1.58 52.94 10.76
CA SER A 580 2.93 53.49 10.93
C SER A 580 3.16 54.10 12.31
N LYS A 581 2.18 54.80 12.89
CA LYS A 581 2.25 55.41 14.21
C LYS A 581 0.92 55.20 14.94
N LEU A 582 0.96 54.46 16.05
CA LEU A 582 -0.16 54.32 16.94
C LEU A 582 -0.14 55.45 17.97
N SER A 583 -1.29 56.09 18.20
CA SER A 583 -1.49 57.09 19.23
C SER A 583 -2.66 56.72 20.13
N MET A 584 -2.70 57.30 21.36
CA MET A 584 -3.80 57.07 22.28
C MET A 584 -5.13 57.51 21.64
N GLY A 585 -6.19 56.75 21.89
CA GLY A 585 -7.51 57.01 21.33
C GLY A 585 -7.70 56.37 19.92
N ALA A 586 -8.71 56.84 19.19
CA ALA A 586 -9.05 56.36 17.88
C ALA A 586 -8.05 56.85 16.79
N ASN A 587 -7.32 55.92 16.22
CA ASN A 587 -6.36 56.22 15.15
C ASN A 587 -7.06 56.38 13.78
N ASN A 588 -6.28 56.78 12.75
CA ASN A 588 -6.79 56.89 11.40
C ASN A 588 -7.34 55.53 10.89
N THR A 589 -8.35 55.62 10.04
CA THR A 589 -8.92 54.42 9.42
C THR A 589 -7.91 53.81 8.46
N TYR A 590 -7.89 52.48 8.43
CA TYR A 590 -7.01 51.69 7.56
C TYR A 590 -7.89 50.73 6.75
N LYS A 591 -7.50 50.47 5.47
CA LYS A 591 -8.20 49.52 4.63
C LYS A 591 -7.24 48.37 4.25
N ASP A 592 -7.71 47.14 4.39
CA ASP A 592 -7.01 45.95 3.99
C ASP A 592 -7.98 44.98 3.32
N ALA A 593 -7.69 44.60 2.08
CA ALA A 593 -8.57 43.79 1.22
C ALA A 593 -10.02 44.37 1.21
N ASN A 594 -10.98 43.58 1.67
CA ASN A 594 -12.40 43.94 1.68
C ASN A 594 -12.86 44.62 3.00
N TYR A 595 -11.92 44.83 3.95
CA TYR A 595 -12.27 45.38 5.26
C TYR A 595 -11.61 46.73 5.48
N SER A 596 -12.37 47.59 6.16
CA SER A 596 -11.88 48.84 6.76
C SER A 596 -11.77 48.67 8.26
N PHE A 597 -10.77 49.29 8.88
CA PHE A 597 -10.47 49.16 10.29
C PHE A 597 -10.27 50.53 10.94
N VAL A 598 -10.61 50.64 12.24
CA VAL A 598 -10.12 51.67 13.11
C VAL A 598 -9.62 51.02 14.41
N VAL A 599 -8.45 51.48 14.86
CA VAL A 599 -7.83 51.02 16.10
C VAL A 599 -7.95 52.10 17.14
N ASN A 600 -8.60 51.78 18.24
CA ASN A 600 -8.73 52.66 19.42
C ASN A 600 -7.74 52.16 20.48
N VAL A 601 -6.67 52.90 20.73
CA VAL A 601 -5.67 52.58 21.74
C VAL A 601 -6.10 53.11 23.09
N LYS A 602 -6.34 52.21 24.05
CA LYS A 602 -6.75 52.54 25.44
C LYS A 602 -5.57 52.76 26.36
N ASN A 603 -4.50 51.97 26.15
CA ASN A 603 -3.29 52.02 26.99
C ASN A 603 -2.12 51.43 26.24
N THR A 604 -0.91 51.79 26.66
CA THR A 604 0.34 51.19 26.18
C THR A 604 1.12 50.58 27.35
N LYS A 605 1.67 49.39 27.13
CA LYS A 605 2.58 48.74 28.08
C LYS A 605 3.97 48.66 27.48
N PRO A 606 5.00 49.11 28.19
CA PRO A 606 6.40 49.02 27.71
C PRO A 606 6.80 47.57 27.54
N ALA A 607 7.94 47.38 26.89
CA ALA A 607 8.62 46.08 26.83
C ALA A 607 8.92 45.59 28.25
N GLU A 608 8.58 44.36 28.53
CA GLU A 608 8.81 43.73 29.84
C GLU A 608 9.09 42.25 29.71
N THR A 609 9.72 41.62 30.69
CA THR A 609 9.99 40.19 30.71
C THR A 609 8.66 39.40 30.79
N LYS A 610 8.52 38.40 29.94
CA LYS A 610 7.40 37.44 29.97
C LYS A 610 7.54 36.53 31.17
N ALA A 611 6.53 36.43 32.00
CA ALA A 611 6.51 35.38 33.01
C ALA A 611 6.54 34.00 32.38
N LEU A 612 7.12 33.01 33.06
CA LEU A 612 7.24 31.64 32.51
C LEU A 612 5.90 31.10 32.00
N LYS A 613 4.79 31.36 32.71
CA LYS A 613 3.44 30.95 32.28
C LYS A 613 3.04 31.50 30.91
N ASP A 614 3.53 32.70 30.55
CA ASP A 614 3.16 33.42 29.33
C ASP A 614 4.04 32.99 28.11
N CYS A 615 5.16 32.30 28.36
CA CYS A 615 6.09 31.81 27.33
C CYS A 615 6.45 30.32 27.48
N LYS A 616 5.69 29.56 28.28
CA LYS A 616 6.03 28.20 28.70
C LYS A 616 6.34 27.28 27.51
N SER A 617 5.53 27.31 26.45
CA SER A 617 5.76 26.47 25.28
C SER A 617 7.09 26.75 24.59
N LYS A 618 7.46 28.05 24.47
CA LYS A 618 8.73 28.44 23.91
C LYS A 618 9.90 28.02 24.80
N VAL A 619 9.77 28.21 26.11
CA VAL A 619 10.80 27.79 27.09
C VAL A 619 11.00 26.29 27.08
N ILE A 620 9.92 25.49 26.97
CA ILE A 620 10.02 24.02 26.83
C ILE A 620 10.82 23.65 25.57
N ASN A 621 10.54 24.25 24.42
CA ASN A 621 11.26 23.98 23.19
C ASN A 621 12.76 24.35 23.30
N ASP A 622 13.05 25.52 23.86
CA ASP A 622 14.44 25.96 24.06
C ASP A 622 15.17 25.07 25.09
N TYR A 623 14.46 24.60 26.12
CA TYR A 623 14.97 23.68 27.13
C TYR A 623 15.21 22.28 26.54
N GLN A 624 14.37 21.80 25.63
CA GLN A 624 14.63 20.54 24.88
C GLN A 624 15.96 20.62 24.12
N GLN A 625 16.19 21.70 23.38
CA GLN A 625 17.42 21.92 22.63
C GLN A 625 18.65 21.99 23.56
N TYR A 626 18.50 22.65 24.71
CA TYR A 626 19.55 22.71 25.73
C TYR A 626 19.85 21.31 26.29
N LEU A 627 18.84 20.55 26.69
CA LEU A 627 19.02 19.19 27.18
C LEU A 627 19.69 18.31 26.12
N GLU A 628 19.29 18.39 24.85
CA GLU A 628 19.88 17.58 23.81
C GLU A 628 21.34 17.92 23.55
N SER A 629 21.71 19.21 23.52
CA SER A 629 23.08 19.64 23.30
C SER A 629 24.01 19.27 24.43
N THR A 630 23.57 19.49 25.67
CA THR A 630 24.40 19.18 26.86
C THR A 630 24.53 17.68 27.12
N TRP A 631 23.51 16.91 26.73
CA TRP A 631 23.49 15.47 26.93
C TRP A 631 24.54 14.72 26.09
N VAL A 632 24.77 15.14 24.84
CA VAL A 632 25.84 14.54 24.02
C VAL A 632 27.21 14.68 24.72
N ASP A 633 27.47 15.82 25.34
CA ASP A 633 28.71 16.03 26.09
C ASP A 633 28.78 15.16 27.36
N GLU A 634 27.66 14.91 28.01
CA GLU A 634 27.58 13.97 29.13
C GLU A 634 27.83 12.54 28.68
N LEU A 635 27.24 12.12 27.54
CA LEU A 635 27.46 10.79 26.94
C LEU A 635 28.95 10.61 26.54
N LYS A 636 29.59 11.64 26.00
CA LYS A 636 31.03 11.60 25.69
C LYS A 636 31.90 11.38 26.95
N LYS A 637 31.42 11.75 28.13
CA LYS A 637 32.09 11.46 29.40
C LYS A 637 31.78 10.07 29.94
N GLU A 638 30.56 9.56 29.63
CA GLU A 638 30.09 8.25 30.08
C GLU A 638 30.73 7.09 29.29
N PHE A 639 30.99 7.29 27.99
CA PHE A 639 31.49 6.27 27.07
C PHE A 639 32.92 6.58 26.63
N LYS A 640 33.74 5.53 26.48
CA LYS A 640 35.09 5.67 25.93
C LYS A 640 35.04 5.67 24.41
N ILE A 641 35.44 6.78 23.79
CA ILE A 641 35.47 6.94 22.34
C ILE A 641 36.91 6.88 21.85
N SER A 642 37.17 6.12 20.78
CA SER A 642 38.46 6.08 20.10
C SER A 642 38.28 6.20 18.62
N ILE A 643 38.77 7.28 18.01
CA ILE A 643 38.66 7.56 16.58
C ILE A 643 39.97 7.15 15.90
N ASN A 644 39.86 6.38 14.78
CA ASN A 644 41.00 6.08 13.93
C ASN A 644 41.19 7.21 12.91
N THR A 645 42.04 8.18 13.29
CA THR A 645 42.26 9.38 12.47
C THR A 645 42.81 9.05 11.09
N ALA A 646 43.68 8.04 10.96
CA ALA A 646 44.25 7.64 9.67
C ALA A 646 43.16 7.11 8.71
N VAL A 647 42.28 6.29 9.26
CA VAL A 647 41.11 5.77 8.54
C VAL A 647 40.15 6.89 8.15
N PHE A 648 39.93 7.86 9.03
CA PHE A 648 39.06 8.99 8.73
C PHE A 648 39.63 9.90 7.64
N GLU A 649 40.93 10.20 7.64
CA GLU A 649 41.57 10.97 6.56
C GLU A 649 41.49 10.24 5.21
N TYR A 650 41.59 8.90 5.20
CA TYR A 650 41.34 8.11 4.01
C TYR A 650 39.90 8.25 3.49
N VAL A 651 38.90 8.22 4.38
CA VAL A 651 37.47 8.45 4.02
C VAL A 651 37.26 9.82 3.42
N LYS A 652 37.89 10.87 3.98
CA LYS A 652 37.81 12.23 3.42
C LYS A 652 38.36 12.34 2.00
N GLN A 653 39.38 11.57 1.65
CA GLN A 653 39.95 11.54 0.32
C GLN A 653 39.00 10.85 -0.70
N GLN A 654 38.22 9.86 -0.24
CA GLN A 654 37.29 9.12 -1.10
C GLN A 654 35.96 9.84 -1.33
N LEU A 655 35.57 10.75 -0.44
CA LEU A 655 34.28 11.46 -0.49
C LEU A 655 34.42 12.91 -1.00
N LYS A 656 35.63 13.35 -1.30
CA LYS A 656 35.92 14.58 -2.06
C LYS A 656 35.69 14.34 -3.56
#